data_16111f1bf57b3b60358b92a3edbad08a
#
_entry.id   16111f1bf57b3b60358b92a3edbad08a
#
_cell.length_a   1.000
_cell.length_b   1.000
_cell.length_c   1.000
_cell.angle_alpha   90.00
_cell.angle_beta   90.00
_cell.angle_gamma   90.00
#
_symmetry.space_group_name_H-M   'P 1'
#
loop_
_entity.id
_entity.type
_entity.pdbx_description
1 polymer ?
#
loop_
_entity_poly.entity_id
_entity_poly.type
_entity_poly.pdbx_seq_one_letter_code
_entity_poly.pdbx_strand_id
1 'polypeptide(L)'
;VSNRLAKKVLLIGWDAADWKLINPLLDQGLMPTLDDFVNHGVIGNLATLRPILSPMLWNSIATGKRPDKHGIHGFMEPDPQTGGVRPTTSTSRKVKAIWNILTQRGYKTHVLGWFAGHPAEPINGISVSDLFPYAVGPLDKEWPLPPGAVHPDSLRDTFSKLRMHPAEVTEAAILPWIPRAAEIDQEKDKGLQSFAKILSENCSIHNAATWILQNEPWDFLAVYYNGIDHFCHGFMHFHPPRMEGVPEERFEIYKDVVNGAYRFHDMMLETLLTLAGPDATVILVSDHGFHSDHLRPRGIPKEPAGPAIQHRQFGVFCMKGEHVKQDERIYGATLLDVTPTILTLFGLPVGEDMDGRVLVQAFEQPPKIERIPSWESEPGECGMHPADLRMDPAAAQAVLQQFVALGYIQPPSEDQSKAVEVAVREQQYNLARVYLDTQRYPEALPIFEELTGKWTDQPRFAQHLAQCYWATGKRAEAKALLEKLMVYEPPKEEAKPEKQNGSGEATAADATKDLSRAGEHLPPVQQEPKPRPWADLLMGIIHFEEGDMDTALSSLLKAEQADPHLPDLHLRIGETYLRQKRVPDAERAFQRALEIDGDRAEAHLGLAVACLRQRRNEEAAEHALLAVGLQHFLPLGHFYLGVALARLGHRERAALAFETSLTMLPGLIAAHRWLAALYMHPGDGDPEKAARHRSIYLQMRRRRQKAEAPA
;
A
#
# COMPACT_ATOMS: atom_id res chain seq x y z
N VAL A 1 1.22 -2.68 38.45
CA VAL A 1 0.11 -2.05 37.73
C VAL A 1 0.39 -2.30 36.25
N SER A 2 -0.51 -3.05 35.60
CA SER A 2 -0.40 -3.35 34.17
C SER A 2 -0.49 -2.04 33.39
N ASN A 3 0.48 -1.75 32.52
CA ASN A 3 0.45 -0.64 31.56
C ASN A 3 -0.53 -0.91 30.38
N ARG A 4 -1.40 -1.90 30.52
CA ARG A 4 -2.36 -2.32 29.49
C ARG A 4 -3.43 -1.24 29.29
N LEU A 5 -3.59 -0.75 28.06
CA LEU A 5 -4.51 0.31 27.68
C LEU A 5 -5.82 -0.24 27.05
N ALA A 6 -5.80 -1.46 26.54
CA ALA A 6 -6.97 -2.10 25.93
C ALA A 6 -7.21 -3.46 26.59
N LYS A 7 -8.49 -3.75 26.91
CA LYS A 7 -8.91 -5.07 27.40
C LYS A 7 -8.91 -6.11 26.28
N LYS A 8 -9.40 -5.71 25.13
CA LYS A 8 -9.51 -6.50 23.90
C LYS A 8 -9.14 -5.65 22.70
N VAL A 9 -8.56 -6.24 21.67
CA VAL A 9 -8.24 -5.53 20.41
C VAL A 9 -8.82 -6.32 19.23
N LEU A 10 -9.65 -5.66 18.43
CA LEU A 10 -10.15 -6.15 17.15
C LEU A 10 -9.43 -5.42 16.02
N LEU A 11 -8.66 -6.14 15.23
CA LEU A 11 -7.98 -5.64 14.04
C LEU A 11 -8.75 -6.07 12.80
N ILE A 12 -9.25 -5.10 12.03
CA ILE A 12 -10.00 -5.33 10.79
C ILE A 12 -9.16 -4.85 9.62
N GLY A 13 -8.86 -5.74 8.69
CA GLY A 13 -8.18 -5.44 7.44
C GLY A 13 -9.18 -5.38 6.28
N TRP A 14 -9.25 -4.24 5.60
CA TRP A 14 -9.98 -4.05 4.35
C TRP A 14 -8.99 -3.81 3.22
N ASP A 15 -8.72 -4.82 2.39
CA ASP A 15 -7.78 -4.69 1.28
C ASP A 15 -8.27 -3.62 0.29
N ALA A 16 -7.39 -2.72 -0.11
CA ALA A 16 -7.62 -1.65 -1.08
C ALA A 16 -8.67 -0.59 -0.68
N ALA A 17 -9.08 -0.48 0.58
CA ALA A 17 -10.01 0.57 0.99
C ALA A 17 -9.39 1.97 0.88
N ASP A 18 -10.16 2.93 0.37
CA ASP A 18 -9.69 4.26 -0.02
C ASP A 18 -10.64 5.36 0.43
N TRP A 19 -10.09 6.40 1.07
CA TRP A 19 -10.85 7.58 1.47
C TRP A 19 -11.52 8.32 0.30
N LYS A 20 -10.98 8.22 -0.92
CA LYS A 20 -11.59 8.83 -2.12
C LYS A 20 -12.96 8.21 -2.46
N LEU A 21 -13.16 6.95 -2.11
CA LEU A 21 -14.44 6.25 -2.27
C LEU A 21 -15.29 6.33 -0.99
N ILE A 22 -14.66 6.27 0.17
CA ILE A 22 -15.36 6.31 1.47
C ILE A 22 -15.98 7.68 1.71
N ASN A 23 -15.23 8.79 1.57
CA ASN A 23 -15.73 10.12 1.90
C ASN A 23 -17.05 10.49 1.19
N PRO A 24 -17.17 10.30 -0.15
CA PRO A 24 -18.45 10.55 -0.82
C PRO A 24 -19.62 9.69 -0.32
N LEU A 25 -19.35 8.47 0.15
CA LEU A 25 -20.37 7.58 0.71
C LEU A 25 -20.78 7.99 2.12
N LEU A 26 -19.83 8.49 2.95
CA LEU A 26 -20.12 9.08 4.25
C LEU A 26 -20.98 10.34 4.08
N ASP A 27 -20.60 11.25 3.19
CA ASP A 27 -21.34 12.48 2.87
C ASP A 27 -22.79 12.20 2.43
N GLN A 28 -23.04 11.06 1.81
CA GLN A 28 -24.37 10.60 1.39
C GLN A 28 -25.11 9.80 2.47
N GLY A 29 -24.50 9.53 3.64
CA GLY A 29 -25.08 8.70 4.70
C GLY A 29 -25.20 7.22 4.33
N LEU A 30 -24.38 6.74 3.38
CA LEU A 30 -24.45 5.35 2.86
C LEU A 30 -23.55 4.37 3.62
N MET A 31 -22.72 4.87 4.55
CA MET A 31 -21.87 4.07 5.45
C MET A 31 -22.03 4.55 6.91
N PRO A 32 -23.22 4.37 7.50
CA PRO A 32 -23.55 4.95 8.81
C PRO A 32 -22.71 4.37 9.95
N THR A 33 -22.29 3.11 9.86
CA THR A 33 -21.46 2.47 10.88
C THR A 33 -20.05 3.04 10.91
N LEU A 34 -19.45 3.22 9.74
CA LEU A 34 -18.13 3.83 9.62
C LEU A 34 -18.18 5.31 9.98
N ASP A 35 -19.27 6.02 9.66
CA ASP A 35 -19.46 7.42 10.05
C ASP A 35 -19.44 7.57 11.59
N ASP A 36 -20.20 6.74 12.32
CA ASP A 36 -20.13 6.72 13.80
C ASP A 36 -18.73 6.36 14.29
N PHE A 37 -18.10 5.37 13.67
CA PHE A 37 -16.75 4.96 14.05
C PHE A 37 -15.72 6.08 13.89
N VAL A 38 -15.79 6.81 12.78
CA VAL A 38 -14.92 7.96 12.46
C VAL A 38 -15.11 9.11 13.45
N ASN A 39 -16.36 9.46 13.75
CA ASN A 39 -16.69 10.58 14.64
C ASN A 39 -16.32 10.31 16.11
N HIS A 40 -16.21 9.04 16.52
CA HIS A 40 -15.85 8.64 17.88
C HIS A 40 -14.46 8.01 18.01
N GLY A 41 -13.61 8.21 17.03
CA GLY A 41 -12.25 7.68 17.01
C GLY A 41 -11.26 8.62 16.33
N VAL A 42 -10.10 8.07 15.99
CA VAL A 42 -9.10 8.74 15.17
C VAL A 42 -9.07 8.16 13.77
N ILE A 43 -8.82 9.01 12.78
CA ILE A 43 -8.70 8.63 11.38
C ILE A 43 -7.40 9.14 10.78
N GLY A 44 -6.98 8.54 9.67
CA GLY A 44 -5.83 9.02 8.90
C GLY A 44 -5.59 8.23 7.62
N ASN A 45 -4.69 8.74 6.82
CA ASN A 45 -4.12 7.96 5.73
C ASN A 45 -3.08 7.00 6.28
N LEU A 46 -3.11 5.76 5.81
CA LEU A 46 -2.09 4.76 6.11
C LEU A 46 -1.17 4.64 4.89
N ALA A 47 0.05 5.15 5.00
CA ALA A 47 1.00 5.10 3.89
C ALA A 47 1.48 3.66 3.65
N THR A 48 1.38 3.21 2.40
CA THR A 48 1.84 1.89 1.97
C THR A 48 3.35 1.83 1.76
N LEU A 49 3.86 0.62 1.52
CA LEU A 49 5.26 0.37 1.16
C LEU A 49 5.37 0.04 -0.34
N ARG A 50 6.56 0.18 -0.90
CA ARG A 50 6.83 -0.21 -2.29
C ARG A 50 7.72 -1.45 -2.34
N PRO A 51 7.42 -2.39 -3.27
CA PRO A 51 6.29 -2.42 -4.21
C PRO A 51 4.95 -2.67 -3.52
N ILE A 52 3.84 -2.13 -4.08
CA ILE A 52 2.50 -2.27 -3.51
C ILE A 52 1.96 -3.65 -3.88
N LEU A 53 2.30 -4.66 -3.06
CA LEU A 53 1.93 -6.06 -3.24
C LEU A 53 1.38 -6.61 -1.92
N SER A 54 0.11 -6.95 -1.89
CA SER A 54 -0.63 -7.35 -0.67
C SER A 54 0.06 -8.41 0.19
N PRO A 55 0.73 -9.48 -0.37
CA PRO A 55 1.47 -10.42 0.48
C PRO A 55 2.58 -9.77 1.31
N MET A 56 3.27 -8.79 0.74
CA MET A 56 4.34 -8.05 1.42
C MET A 56 3.77 -7.08 2.46
N LEU A 57 2.68 -6.39 2.09
CA LEU A 57 2.07 -5.33 2.90
C LEU A 57 1.36 -5.88 4.13
N TRP A 58 0.52 -6.90 3.98
CA TRP A 58 -0.21 -7.52 5.09
C TRP A 58 0.72 -8.20 6.10
N ASN A 59 1.85 -8.76 5.63
CA ASN A 59 2.88 -9.26 6.55
C ASN A 59 3.70 -8.14 7.21
N SER A 60 3.85 -6.99 6.55
CA SER A 60 4.43 -5.79 7.18
C SER A 60 3.53 -5.22 8.27
N ILE A 61 2.20 -5.18 8.06
CA ILE A 61 1.21 -4.80 9.08
C ILE A 61 1.30 -5.75 10.29
N ALA A 62 1.34 -7.06 10.04
CA ALA A 62 1.34 -8.09 11.07
C ALA A 62 2.62 -8.14 11.91
N THR A 63 3.75 -7.67 11.39
CA THR A 63 5.06 -7.80 12.03
C THR A 63 5.67 -6.48 12.51
N GLY A 64 5.22 -5.35 11.96
CA GLY A 64 5.86 -4.05 12.15
C GLY A 64 7.23 -3.95 11.49
N LYS A 65 7.55 -4.88 10.57
CA LYS A 65 8.84 -5.01 9.89
C LYS A 65 8.68 -4.98 8.37
N ARG A 66 9.71 -4.51 7.68
CA ARG A 66 9.74 -4.45 6.21
C ARG A 66 9.97 -5.83 5.59
N PRO A 67 9.68 -5.99 4.30
CA PRO A 67 9.81 -7.27 3.60
C PRO A 67 11.21 -7.89 3.66
N ASP A 68 12.27 -7.10 3.63
CA ASP A 68 13.66 -7.58 3.78
C ASP A 68 13.93 -8.24 5.13
N LYS A 69 13.14 -7.93 6.17
CA LYS A 69 13.21 -8.56 7.50
C LYS A 69 12.23 -9.71 7.67
N HIS A 70 10.97 -9.56 7.24
CA HIS A 70 10.00 -10.65 7.42
C HIS A 70 10.09 -11.75 6.34
N GLY A 71 10.82 -11.52 5.24
CA GLY A 71 11.20 -12.54 4.27
C GLY A 71 10.18 -12.85 3.19
N ILE A 72 9.04 -12.17 3.13
CA ILE A 72 8.04 -12.33 2.08
C ILE A 72 8.26 -11.25 1.02
N HIS A 73 8.55 -11.69 -0.24
CA HIS A 73 8.94 -10.80 -1.33
C HIS A 73 8.02 -10.87 -2.55
N GLY A 74 6.84 -11.51 -2.43
CA GLY A 74 5.88 -11.62 -3.51
C GLY A 74 4.89 -12.76 -3.32
N PHE A 75 4.22 -13.15 -4.39
CA PHE A 75 3.14 -14.13 -4.39
C PHE A 75 3.62 -15.60 -4.42
N MET A 76 4.80 -15.85 -4.96
CA MET A 76 5.36 -17.21 -5.11
C MET A 76 6.86 -17.23 -4.79
N GLU A 77 7.32 -18.40 -4.44
CA GLU A 77 8.72 -18.66 -4.10
C GLU A 77 9.17 -20.03 -4.65
N PRO A 78 10.50 -20.26 -4.79
CA PRO A 78 11.01 -21.59 -5.08
C PRO A 78 10.59 -22.59 -4.00
N ASP A 79 10.20 -23.78 -4.43
CA ASP A 79 9.99 -24.90 -3.52
C ASP A 79 11.26 -25.78 -3.50
N PRO A 80 12.05 -25.75 -2.42
CA PRO A 80 13.30 -26.50 -2.36
C PRO A 80 13.10 -28.02 -2.33
N GLN A 81 11.87 -28.49 -2.20
CA GLN A 81 11.56 -29.91 -2.07
C GLN A 81 11.10 -30.55 -3.37
N THR A 82 10.27 -29.85 -4.12
CA THR A 82 9.82 -30.31 -5.44
C THR A 82 10.75 -29.86 -6.56
N GLY A 83 11.62 -28.86 -6.29
CA GLY A 83 12.44 -28.21 -7.31
C GLY A 83 11.62 -27.30 -8.24
N GLY A 84 10.34 -27.07 -7.92
CA GLY A 84 9.44 -26.21 -8.65
C GLY A 84 9.17 -24.88 -7.88
N VAL A 85 7.95 -24.36 -8.02
CA VAL A 85 7.49 -23.14 -7.32
C VAL A 85 6.28 -23.44 -6.45
N ARG A 86 6.16 -22.70 -5.35
CA ARG A 86 4.99 -22.74 -4.45
C ARG A 86 4.50 -21.32 -4.17
N PRO A 87 3.25 -21.13 -3.74
CA PRO A 87 2.80 -19.84 -3.25
C PRO A 87 3.54 -19.48 -1.96
N THR A 88 3.64 -18.18 -1.69
CA THR A 88 4.09 -17.69 -0.39
C THR A 88 3.08 -18.07 0.69
N THR A 89 3.55 -18.56 1.83
CA THR A 89 2.75 -19.18 2.90
C THR A 89 3.11 -18.63 4.28
N SER A 90 2.41 -19.08 5.34
CA SER A 90 2.77 -18.76 6.72
C SER A 90 4.17 -19.23 7.10
N THR A 91 4.66 -20.31 6.46
CA THR A 91 6.03 -20.84 6.67
C THR A 91 7.11 -20.04 5.95
N SER A 92 6.75 -19.16 5.02
CA SER A 92 7.68 -18.25 4.33
C SER A 92 8.08 -17.06 5.21
N ARG A 93 7.25 -16.70 6.20
CA ARG A 93 7.53 -15.62 7.14
C ARG A 93 8.62 -16.04 8.14
N LYS A 94 9.66 -15.22 8.25
CA LYS A 94 10.85 -15.51 9.07
C LYS A 94 10.79 -14.92 10.49
N VAL A 95 9.78 -14.12 10.80
CA VAL A 95 9.65 -13.37 12.05
C VAL A 95 8.26 -13.53 12.64
N LYS A 96 8.11 -13.28 13.94
CA LYS A 96 6.84 -13.35 14.65
C LYS A 96 5.88 -12.26 14.18
N ALA A 97 4.65 -12.64 13.86
CA ALA A 97 3.54 -11.71 13.71
C ALA A 97 2.97 -11.33 15.09
N ILE A 98 2.11 -10.32 15.14
CA ILE A 98 1.49 -9.86 16.39
C ILE A 98 0.76 -11.00 17.11
N TRP A 99 0.04 -11.86 16.43
CA TRP A 99 -0.64 -13.01 17.04
C TRP A 99 0.32 -14.06 17.61
N ASN A 100 1.53 -14.21 17.05
CA ASN A 100 2.56 -15.07 17.60
C ASN A 100 3.13 -14.49 18.90
N ILE A 101 3.38 -13.18 18.93
CA ILE A 101 3.85 -12.46 20.13
C ILE A 101 2.80 -12.54 21.25
N LEU A 102 1.53 -12.32 20.93
CA LEU A 102 0.43 -12.38 21.89
C LEU A 102 0.21 -13.81 22.40
N THR A 103 0.27 -14.82 21.53
CA THR A 103 0.26 -16.24 21.90
C THR A 103 1.38 -16.56 22.90
N GLN A 104 2.59 -16.12 22.62
CA GLN A 104 3.75 -16.31 23.49
C GLN A 104 3.57 -15.69 24.88
N ARG A 105 2.74 -14.65 24.99
CA ARG A 105 2.38 -13.99 26.26
C ARG A 105 1.09 -14.54 26.89
N GLY A 106 0.55 -15.62 26.34
CA GLY A 106 -0.62 -16.34 26.88
C GLY A 106 -1.97 -15.73 26.57
N TYR A 107 -2.04 -14.71 25.71
CA TYR A 107 -3.31 -14.12 25.28
C TYR A 107 -4.11 -15.06 24.38
N LYS A 108 -5.44 -15.00 24.47
CA LYS A 108 -6.36 -15.68 23.55
C LYS A 108 -6.42 -14.90 22.23
N THR A 109 -5.90 -15.52 21.20
CA THR A 109 -5.59 -14.85 19.93
C THR A 109 -6.24 -15.58 18.77
N HIS A 110 -7.03 -14.87 17.97
CA HIS A 110 -7.66 -15.43 16.77
C HIS A 110 -7.24 -14.64 15.53
N VAL A 111 -7.03 -15.36 14.41
CA VAL A 111 -6.69 -14.75 13.13
C VAL A 111 -7.42 -15.43 11.99
N LEU A 112 -8.05 -14.66 11.09
CA LEU A 112 -8.89 -15.16 10.02
C LEU A 112 -8.53 -14.53 8.68
N GLY A 113 -8.32 -15.38 7.69
CA GLY A 113 -8.13 -15.00 6.30
C GLY A 113 -6.87 -14.21 5.99
N TRP A 114 -5.98 -13.99 6.97
CA TRP A 114 -4.81 -13.12 6.79
C TRP A 114 -3.92 -13.61 5.66
N PHE A 115 -3.47 -12.67 4.80
CA PHE A 115 -2.75 -13.01 3.58
C PHE A 115 -1.46 -13.78 3.86
N ALA A 116 -1.21 -14.84 3.07
CA ALA A 116 -0.17 -15.84 3.29
C ALA A 116 -0.29 -16.55 4.66
N GLY A 117 -1.52 -16.77 5.14
CA GLY A 117 -1.83 -17.39 6.43
C GLY A 117 -2.01 -18.90 6.38
N HIS A 118 -1.85 -19.54 5.23
CA HIS A 118 -1.91 -21.00 5.12
C HIS A 118 -0.51 -21.62 5.21
N PRO A 119 -0.35 -22.76 5.90
CA PRO A 119 -1.30 -23.41 6.82
C PRO A 119 -1.60 -22.54 8.04
N ALA A 120 -2.81 -22.70 8.61
CA ALA A 120 -3.24 -22.03 9.82
C ALA A 120 -2.30 -22.32 10.99
N GLU A 121 -1.74 -21.29 11.60
CA GLU A 121 -0.73 -21.43 12.66
C GLU A 121 -1.34 -21.93 13.98
N PRO A 122 -0.62 -22.79 14.76
CA PRO A 122 -1.09 -23.34 16.02
C PRO A 122 -0.96 -22.35 17.19
N ILE A 123 -1.65 -21.21 17.07
CA ILE A 123 -1.67 -20.14 18.07
C ILE A 123 -2.55 -20.50 19.29
N ASN A 124 -2.48 -19.72 20.38
CA ASN A 124 -3.34 -19.89 21.54
C ASN A 124 -4.77 -19.39 21.26
N GLY A 125 -5.46 -20.06 20.37
CA GLY A 125 -6.81 -19.71 19.90
C GLY A 125 -7.13 -20.35 18.57
N ILE A 126 -7.85 -19.63 17.72
CA ILE A 126 -8.28 -20.14 16.42
C ILE A 126 -7.55 -19.38 15.31
N SER A 127 -6.95 -20.14 14.40
CA SER A 127 -6.41 -19.63 13.16
C SER A 127 -7.18 -20.20 11.98
N VAL A 128 -7.63 -19.34 11.07
CA VAL A 128 -8.34 -19.70 9.84
C VAL A 128 -7.55 -19.13 8.67
N SER A 129 -7.05 -19.98 7.81
CA SER A 129 -6.18 -19.57 6.72
C SER A 129 -6.90 -18.80 5.62
N ASP A 130 -6.14 -18.11 4.79
CA ASP A 130 -6.60 -17.42 3.58
C ASP A 130 -7.19 -18.35 2.51
N LEU A 131 -6.96 -19.67 2.60
CA LEU A 131 -7.59 -20.66 1.72
C LEU A 131 -8.99 -21.10 2.17
N PHE A 132 -9.39 -20.76 3.37
CA PHE A 132 -10.66 -21.17 3.94
C PHE A 132 -11.89 -20.82 3.07
N PRO A 133 -12.03 -19.62 2.50
CA PRO A 133 -13.25 -19.23 1.81
C PRO A 133 -13.40 -19.83 0.41
N TYR A 134 -12.34 -20.41 -0.17
CA TYR A 134 -12.37 -20.78 -1.59
C TYR A 134 -13.21 -22.03 -1.84
N ALA A 135 -14.21 -21.88 -2.71
CA ALA A 135 -15.03 -22.98 -3.17
C ALA A 135 -14.33 -23.75 -4.30
N VAL A 136 -14.27 -25.07 -4.16
CA VAL A 136 -13.69 -25.97 -5.17
C VAL A 136 -14.75 -26.96 -5.61
N GLY A 137 -15.24 -26.83 -6.84
CA GLY A 137 -16.21 -27.75 -7.44
C GLY A 137 -17.67 -27.28 -7.35
N PRO A 138 -18.61 -28.08 -7.90
CA PRO A 138 -20.02 -27.74 -7.95
C PRO A 138 -20.72 -27.94 -6.58
N LEU A 139 -21.83 -27.24 -6.37
CA LEU A 139 -22.59 -27.22 -5.12
C LEU A 139 -23.13 -28.59 -4.69
N ASP A 140 -23.44 -29.46 -5.64
CA ASP A 140 -23.95 -30.82 -5.38
C ASP A 140 -22.88 -31.81 -4.96
N LYS A 141 -21.61 -31.41 -4.89
CA LYS A 141 -20.49 -32.22 -4.42
C LYS A 141 -19.91 -31.65 -3.14
N GLU A 142 -19.40 -32.52 -2.30
CA GLU A 142 -18.63 -32.14 -1.15
C GLU A 142 -17.41 -31.31 -1.58
N TRP A 143 -17.19 -30.17 -0.92
CA TRP A 143 -16.02 -29.33 -1.11
C TRP A 143 -15.26 -29.22 0.23
N PRO A 144 -14.44 -30.21 0.55
CA PRO A 144 -13.75 -30.30 1.82
C PRO A 144 -12.82 -29.09 2.03
N LEU A 145 -12.60 -28.74 3.29
CA LEU A 145 -11.56 -27.77 3.63
C LEU A 145 -10.18 -28.36 3.29
N PRO A 146 -9.27 -27.57 2.70
CA PRO A 146 -7.88 -27.99 2.56
C PRO A 146 -7.27 -28.42 3.90
N PRO A 147 -6.38 -29.40 3.94
CA PRO A 147 -5.62 -29.72 5.15
C PRO A 147 -4.90 -28.49 5.66
N GLY A 148 -4.94 -28.21 6.96
CA GLY A 148 -4.32 -27.04 7.57
C GLY A 148 -5.06 -25.72 7.35
N ALA A 149 -6.30 -25.72 6.85
CA ALA A 149 -7.07 -24.49 6.68
C ALA A 149 -7.60 -23.92 8.01
N VAL A 150 -7.75 -24.73 9.05
CA VAL A 150 -8.27 -24.33 10.37
C VAL A 150 -7.42 -24.94 11.48
N HIS A 151 -7.07 -24.15 12.48
CA HIS A 151 -6.49 -24.59 13.74
C HIS A 151 -7.40 -24.11 14.91
N PRO A 152 -7.69 -24.96 15.91
CA PRO A 152 -7.35 -26.39 15.99
C PRO A 152 -8.19 -27.24 15.01
N ASP A 153 -7.65 -28.36 14.57
CA ASP A 153 -8.30 -29.23 13.59
C ASP A 153 -9.67 -29.80 14.07
N SER A 154 -9.88 -29.85 15.39
CA SER A 154 -11.17 -30.23 15.99
C SER A 154 -12.35 -29.33 15.57
N LEU A 155 -12.08 -28.14 15.10
CA LEU A 155 -13.10 -27.17 14.62
C LEU A 155 -13.35 -27.28 13.10
N ARG A 156 -12.62 -28.13 12.39
CA ARG A 156 -12.69 -28.27 10.94
C ARG A 156 -14.12 -28.45 10.42
N ASP A 157 -14.89 -29.37 11.01
CA ASP A 157 -16.26 -29.66 10.59
C ASP A 157 -17.21 -28.49 10.88
N THR A 158 -17.01 -27.78 11.99
CA THR A 158 -17.79 -26.58 12.34
C THR A 158 -17.54 -25.47 11.30
N PHE A 159 -16.28 -25.19 11.04
CA PHE A 159 -15.90 -24.13 10.10
C PHE A 159 -16.24 -24.48 8.65
N SER A 160 -16.18 -25.76 8.27
CA SER A 160 -16.63 -26.18 6.94
C SER A 160 -18.07 -25.76 6.63
N LYS A 161 -18.97 -25.77 7.64
CA LYS A 161 -20.37 -25.38 7.51
C LYS A 161 -20.61 -23.86 7.51
N LEU A 162 -19.62 -23.07 7.87
CA LEU A 162 -19.69 -21.60 7.85
C LEU A 162 -19.38 -21.01 6.49
N ARG A 163 -18.85 -21.83 5.57
CA ARG A 163 -18.53 -21.39 4.21
C ARG A 163 -19.79 -21.25 3.37
N MET A 164 -19.79 -20.24 2.53
CA MET A 164 -20.83 -19.99 1.54
C MET A 164 -20.31 -20.33 0.14
N HIS A 165 -21.04 -21.16 -0.60
CA HIS A 165 -20.67 -21.44 -2.00
C HIS A 165 -21.20 -20.32 -2.93
N PRO A 166 -20.50 -19.93 -4.01
CA PRO A 166 -20.98 -18.92 -4.96
C PRO A 166 -22.38 -19.18 -5.52
N ALA A 167 -22.75 -20.45 -5.72
CA ALA A 167 -24.08 -20.83 -6.20
C ALA A 167 -25.21 -20.64 -5.16
N GLU A 168 -24.89 -20.36 -3.91
CA GLU A 168 -25.87 -20.01 -2.86
C GLU A 168 -26.20 -18.50 -2.86
N VAL A 169 -25.48 -17.69 -3.64
CA VAL A 169 -25.77 -16.26 -3.79
C VAL A 169 -27.06 -16.09 -4.54
N THR A 170 -28.09 -15.59 -3.87
CA THR A 170 -29.43 -15.44 -4.41
C THR A 170 -29.59 -14.13 -5.21
N GLU A 171 -30.60 -14.07 -6.06
CA GLU A 171 -30.97 -12.84 -6.77
C GLU A 171 -31.20 -11.66 -5.81
N ALA A 172 -31.84 -11.91 -4.66
CA ALA A 172 -32.05 -10.90 -3.62
C ALA A 172 -30.77 -10.31 -3.06
N ALA A 173 -29.67 -11.07 -3.03
CA ALA A 173 -28.36 -10.59 -2.64
C ALA A 173 -27.64 -9.78 -3.76
N ILE A 174 -27.97 -10.04 -5.02
CA ILE A 174 -27.37 -9.40 -6.19
C ILE A 174 -28.03 -8.07 -6.53
N LEU A 175 -29.36 -8.01 -6.53
CA LEU A 175 -30.14 -6.85 -7.01
C LEU A 175 -29.80 -5.51 -6.33
N PRO A 176 -29.42 -5.43 -5.03
CA PRO A 176 -28.99 -4.15 -4.43
C PRO A 176 -27.71 -3.54 -5.04
N TRP A 177 -26.93 -4.34 -5.75
CA TRP A 177 -25.65 -3.94 -6.38
C TRP A 177 -25.78 -3.85 -7.90
N ILE A 178 -26.56 -4.77 -8.48
CA ILE A 178 -26.74 -4.93 -9.91
C ILE A 178 -28.25 -5.01 -10.21
N PRO A 179 -28.98 -3.87 -10.17
CA PRO A 179 -30.44 -3.87 -10.36
C PRO A 179 -30.90 -4.46 -11.69
N ARG A 180 -30.03 -4.45 -12.70
CA ARG A 180 -30.28 -4.96 -14.06
C ARG A 180 -29.69 -6.35 -14.29
N ALA A 181 -29.44 -7.13 -13.25
CA ALA A 181 -28.82 -8.46 -13.33
C ALA A 181 -29.55 -9.43 -14.28
N ALA A 182 -30.89 -9.34 -14.36
CA ALA A 182 -31.69 -10.18 -15.26
C ALA A 182 -31.45 -9.92 -16.77
N GLU A 183 -30.82 -8.81 -17.13
CA GLU A 183 -30.52 -8.46 -18.53
C GLU A 183 -29.18 -9.08 -19.01
N ILE A 184 -28.42 -9.70 -18.10
CA ILE A 184 -27.08 -10.21 -18.38
C ILE A 184 -27.15 -11.58 -19.05
N ASP A 185 -26.58 -11.68 -20.24
CA ASP A 185 -26.32 -12.95 -20.92
C ASP A 185 -25.12 -13.65 -20.28
N GLN A 186 -25.37 -14.53 -19.31
CA GLN A 186 -24.34 -15.23 -18.52
C GLN A 186 -23.45 -16.20 -19.35
N GLU A 187 -23.82 -16.49 -20.59
CA GLU A 187 -22.93 -17.26 -21.47
C GLU A 187 -21.78 -16.38 -22.01
N LYS A 188 -22.06 -15.09 -22.23
CA LYS A 188 -21.11 -14.10 -22.79
C LYS A 188 -20.46 -13.22 -21.72
N ASP A 189 -21.15 -12.92 -20.63
CA ASP A 189 -20.69 -12.05 -19.56
C ASP A 189 -20.60 -12.82 -18.24
N LYS A 190 -19.38 -13.01 -17.76
CA LYS A 190 -19.09 -13.74 -16.51
C LYS A 190 -19.08 -12.85 -15.27
N GLY A 191 -19.45 -11.57 -15.40
CA GLY A 191 -19.43 -10.62 -14.29
C GLY A 191 -20.26 -11.06 -13.09
N LEU A 192 -21.45 -11.67 -13.29
CA LEU A 192 -22.25 -12.21 -12.17
C LEU A 192 -21.58 -13.38 -11.45
N GLN A 193 -20.88 -14.24 -12.18
CA GLN A 193 -20.15 -15.35 -11.58
C GLN A 193 -18.99 -14.84 -10.74
N SER A 194 -18.22 -13.87 -11.26
CA SER A 194 -17.14 -13.20 -10.51
C SER A 194 -17.67 -12.49 -9.28
N PHE A 195 -18.78 -11.75 -9.42
CA PHE A 195 -19.47 -11.09 -8.30
C PHE A 195 -19.86 -12.08 -7.21
N ALA A 196 -20.56 -13.17 -7.56
CA ALA A 196 -21.01 -14.18 -6.62
C ALA A 196 -19.87 -14.85 -5.88
N LYS A 197 -18.74 -15.11 -6.59
CA LYS A 197 -17.54 -15.66 -5.99
C LYS A 197 -16.95 -14.72 -4.93
N ILE A 198 -16.71 -13.47 -5.27
CA ILE A 198 -16.14 -12.49 -4.34
C ILE A 198 -17.05 -12.30 -3.12
N LEU A 199 -18.36 -12.18 -3.33
CA LEU A 199 -19.32 -12.01 -2.25
C LEU A 199 -19.31 -13.22 -1.30
N SER A 200 -19.39 -14.44 -1.83
CA SER A 200 -19.41 -15.68 -1.02
C SER A 200 -18.12 -15.89 -0.23
N GLU A 201 -16.96 -15.55 -0.79
CA GLU A 201 -15.67 -15.61 -0.09
C GLU A 201 -15.67 -14.69 1.14
N ASN A 202 -16.12 -13.45 0.99
CA ASN A 202 -16.20 -12.50 2.09
C ASN A 202 -17.27 -12.88 3.13
N CYS A 203 -18.42 -13.39 2.71
CA CYS A 203 -19.43 -13.96 3.62
C CYS A 203 -18.86 -15.11 4.44
N SER A 204 -18.07 -16.00 3.83
CA SER A 204 -17.44 -17.13 4.53
C SER A 204 -16.51 -16.68 5.65
N ILE A 205 -15.63 -15.70 5.38
CA ILE A 205 -14.76 -15.12 6.40
C ILE A 205 -15.58 -14.42 7.49
N HIS A 206 -16.62 -13.68 7.12
CA HIS A 206 -17.48 -12.97 8.05
C HIS A 206 -18.25 -13.93 8.97
N ASN A 207 -18.80 -15.02 8.43
CA ASN A 207 -19.45 -16.07 9.21
C ASN A 207 -18.49 -16.69 10.23
N ALA A 208 -17.25 -16.97 9.83
CA ALA A 208 -16.22 -17.48 10.72
C ALA A 208 -15.87 -16.49 11.85
N ALA A 209 -15.70 -15.20 11.51
CA ALA A 209 -15.39 -14.14 12.47
C ALA A 209 -16.53 -13.95 13.49
N THR A 210 -17.77 -13.90 13.03
CA THR A 210 -18.95 -13.76 13.90
C THR A 210 -19.13 -14.97 14.80
N TRP A 211 -18.91 -16.18 14.27
CA TRP A 211 -18.95 -17.40 15.08
C TRP A 211 -17.93 -17.35 16.23
N ILE A 212 -16.69 -16.94 15.96
CA ILE A 212 -15.65 -16.82 17.00
C ILE A 212 -16.06 -15.79 18.06
N LEU A 213 -16.50 -14.60 17.65
CA LEU A 213 -16.90 -13.53 18.57
C LEU A 213 -18.06 -13.95 19.49
N GLN A 214 -18.94 -14.85 19.02
CA GLN A 214 -20.10 -15.35 19.78
C GLN A 214 -19.77 -16.53 20.69
N ASN A 215 -18.80 -17.38 20.33
CA ASN A 215 -18.61 -18.68 20.96
C ASN A 215 -17.29 -18.84 21.72
N GLU A 216 -16.30 -17.98 21.47
CA GLU A 216 -14.95 -18.14 22.00
C GLU A 216 -14.52 -16.92 22.86
N PRO A 217 -13.77 -17.17 23.94
CA PRO A 217 -13.12 -16.07 24.65
C PRO A 217 -11.95 -15.54 23.80
N TRP A 218 -11.77 -14.21 23.76
CA TRP A 218 -10.71 -13.58 22.99
C TRP A 218 -10.15 -12.35 23.69
N ASP A 219 -8.84 -12.14 23.54
CA ASP A 219 -8.13 -10.90 23.85
C ASP A 219 -7.78 -10.12 22.56
N PHE A 220 -7.44 -10.86 21.50
CA PHE A 220 -7.09 -10.31 20.18
C PHE A 220 -7.79 -11.10 19.08
N LEU A 221 -8.41 -10.39 18.16
CA LEU A 221 -8.94 -10.96 16.94
C LEU A 221 -8.51 -10.12 15.74
N ALA A 222 -7.89 -10.75 14.75
CA ALA A 222 -7.58 -10.14 13.46
C ALA A 222 -8.41 -10.79 12.36
N VAL A 223 -9.11 -9.99 11.58
CA VAL A 223 -9.89 -10.46 10.43
C VAL A 223 -9.51 -9.66 9.18
N TYR A 224 -9.24 -10.37 8.09
CA TYR A 224 -8.88 -9.78 6.81
C TYR A 224 -9.93 -10.08 5.75
N TYR A 225 -10.33 -9.05 5.02
CA TYR A 225 -11.27 -9.10 3.92
C TYR A 225 -10.58 -8.60 2.64
N ASN A 226 -10.56 -9.44 1.60
CA ASN A 226 -10.06 -9.10 0.27
C ASN A 226 -11.14 -8.51 -0.65
N GLY A 227 -12.37 -8.34 -0.15
CA GLY A 227 -13.54 -8.05 -0.98
C GLY A 227 -13.43 -6.75 -1.75
N ILE A 228 -13.04 -5.65 -1.10
CA ILE A 228 -12.95 -4.35 -1.77
C ILE A 228 -11.92 -4.42 -2.91
N ASP A 229 -10.73 -4.99 -2.67
CA ASP A 229 -9.70 -5.16 -3.70
C ASP A 229 -10.21 -5.97 -4.89
N HIS A 230 -10.79 -7.14 -4.62
CA HIS A 230 -11.30 -8.01 -5.68
C HIS A 230 -12.45 -7.38 -6.46
N PHE A 231 -13.39 -6.68 -5.80
CA PHE A 231 -14.44 -5.93 -6.48
C PHE A 231 -13.87 -4.78 -7.30
N CYS A 232 -12.84 -4.08 -6.81
CA CYS A 232 -12.18 -3.02 -7.55
C CYS A 232 -11.46 -3.57 -8.79
N HIS A 233 -10.70 -4.66 -8.68
CA HIS A 233 -10.06 -5.29 -9.83
C HIS A 233 -11.06 -5.75 -10.88
N GLY A 234 -12.20 -6.31 -10.44
CA GLY A 234 -13.23 -6.80 -11.34
C GLY A 234 -14.11 -5.72 -11.96
N PHE A 235 -14.38 -4.62 -11.26
CA PHE A 235 -15.48 -3.70 -11.63
C PHE A 235 -15.11 -2.22 -11.59
N MET A 236 -13.92 -1.81 -11.20
CA MET A 236 -13.53 -0.39 -11.11
C MET A 236 -13.62 0.33 -12.46
N HIS A 237 -13.39 -0.37 -13.57
CA HIS A 237 -13.52 0.21 -14.91
C HIS A 237 -14.97 0.59 -15.29
N PHE A 238 -15.96 0.05 -14.56
CA PHE A 238 -17.37 0.45 -14.65
C PHE A 238 -17.76 1.53 -13.63
N HIS A 239 -16.91 1.83 -12.65
CA HIS A 239 -17.20 2.88 -11.65
C HIS A 239 -17.29 4.26 -12.33
N PRO A 240 -18.23 5.15 -11.93
CA PRO A 240 -18.32 6.51 -12.47
C PRO A 240 -17.04 7.35 -12.23
N PRO A 241 -16.71 8.25 -13.19
CA PRO A 241 -17.30 8.44 -14.48
C PRO A 241 -16.94 7.32 -15.48
N ARG A 242 -17.80 7.05 -16.47
CA ARG A 242 -17.57 6.02 -17.48
C ARG A 242 -16.25 6.26 -18.22
N MET A 243 -15.38 5.24 -18.26
CA MET A 243 -14.13 5.30 -19.01
C MET A 243 -14.37 5.22 -20.52
N GLU A 244 -13.47 5.86 -21.28
CA GLU A 244 -13.43 5.73 -22.74
C GLU A 244 -13.24 4.26 -23.15
N GLY A 245 -14.03 3.78 -24.12
CA GLY A 245 -13.98 2.38 -24.58
C GLY A 245 -14.87 1.41 -23.80
N VAL A 246 -15.39 1.80 -22.62
CA VAL A 246 -16.34 0.97 -21.87
C VAL A 246 -17.73 1.08 -22.50
N PRO A 247 -18.37 -0.04 -22.94
CA PRO A 247 -19.73 -0.04 -23.49
C PRO A 247 -20.73 0.52 -22.48
N GLU A 248 -21.62 1.41 -22.94
CA GLU A 248 -22.60 2.09 -22.10
C GLU A 248 -23.54 1.10 -21.40
N GLU A 249 -23.98 0.07 -22.11
CA GLU A 249 -24.86 -0.97 -21.56
C GLU A 249 -24.20 -1.68 -20.34
N ARG A 250 -22.94 -2.10 -20.46
CA ARG A 250 -22.20 -2.74 -19.37
C ARG A 250 -21.90 -1.76 -18.22
N PHE A 251 -21.58 -0.50 -18.57
CA PHE A 251 -21.42 0.54 -17.57
C PHE A 251 -22.68 0.69 -16.71
N GLU A 252 -23.86 0.83 -17.33
CA GLU A 252 -25.14 0.97 -16.63
C GLU A 252 -25.51 -0.25 -15.79
N ILE A 253 -25.04 -1.44 -16.14
CA ILE A 253 -25.26 -2.67 -15.37
C ILE A 253 -24.38 -2.69 -14.11
N TYR A 254 -23.10 -2.37 -14.22
CA TYR A 254 -22.11 -2.64 -13.16
C TYR A 254 -21.61 -1.40 -12.39
N LYS A 255 -22.04 -0.18 -12.77
CA LYS A 255 -21.50 1.08 -12.20
C LYS A 255 -21.59 1.21 -10.68
N ASP A 256 -22.53 0.51 -10.05
CA ASP A 256 -22.79 0.61 -8.61
C ASP A 256 -22.08 -0.48 -7.79
N VAL A 257 -21.42 -1.46 -8.43
CA VAL A 257 -20.80 -2.62 -7.75
C VAL A 257 -19.73 -2.19 -6.76
N VAL A 258 -18.84 -1.28 -7.14
CA VAL A 258 -17.77 -0.81 -6.24
C VAL A 258 -18.34 -0.10 -5.01
N ASN A 259 -19.30 0.82 -5.19
CA ASN A 259 -19.97 1.48 -4.07
C ASN A 259 -20.75 0.47 -3.19
N GLY A 260 -21.33 -0.54 -3.81
CA GLY A 260 -21.97 -1.67 -3.12
C GLY A 260 -20.99 -2.43 -2.22
N ALA A 261 -19.74 -2.63 -2.68
CA ALA A 261 -18.73 -3.31 -1.89
C ALA A 261 -18.42 -2.55 -0.59
N TYR A 262 -18.25 -1.23 -0.64
CA TYR A 262 -18.02 -0.41 0.55
C TYR A 262 -19.22 -0.45 1.52
N ARG A 263 -20.44 -0.33 1.01
CA ARG A 263 -21.67 -0.42 1.81
C ARG A 263 -21.83 -1.80 2.48
N PHE A 264 -21.47 -2.86 1.78
CA PHE A 264 -21.49 -4.21 2.34
C PHE A 264 -20.47 -4.38 3.46
N HIS A 265 -19.26 -3.82 3.29
CA HIS A 265 -18.25 -3.83 4.34
C HIS A 265 -18.66 -3.00 5.56
N ASP A 266 -19.42 -1.92 5.38
CA ASP A 266 -20.02 -1.14 6.47
C ASP A 266 -21.03 -1.98 7.27
N MET A 267 -21.88 -2.78 6.61
CA MET A 267 -22.81 -3.71 7.27
C MET A 267 -22.07 -4.81 8.05
N MET A 268 -21.00 -5.37 7.48
CA MET A 268 -20.15 -6.35 8.17
C MET A 268 -19.46 -5.70 9.38
N LEU A 269 -19.02 -4.46 9.26
CA LEU A 269 -18.43 -3.69 10.36
C LEU A 269 -19.40 -3.53 11.52
N GLU A 270 -20.67 -3.20 11.27
CA GLU A 270 -21.72 -3.08 12.29
C GLU A 270 -21.84 -4.36 13.13
N THR A 271 -21.87 -5.50 12.43
CA THR A 271 -21.95 -6.81 13.09
C THR A 271 -20.73 -7.07 13.98
N LEU A 272 -19.53 -6.80 13.47
CA LEU A 272 -18.30 -7.01 14.24
C LEU A 272 -18.21 -6.08 15.46
N LEU A 273 -18.56 -4.80 15.33
CA LEU A 273 -18.56 -3.84 16.43
C LEU A 273 -19.57 -4.22 17.50
N THR A 274 -20.78 -4.65 17.09
CA THR A 274 -21.82 -5.10 18.01
C THR A 274 -21.37 -6.31 18.82
N LEU A 275 -20.76 -7.31 18.19
CA LEU A 275 -20.30 -8.53 18.85
C LEU A 275 -19.03 -8.32 19.69
N ALA A 276 -18.15 -7.44 19.27
CA ALA A 276 -16.94 -7.11 20.03
C ALA A 276 -17.27 -6.38 21.34
N GLY A 277 -18.34 -5.60 21.32
CA GLY A 277 -18.83 -4.82 22.46
C GLY A 277 -18.01 -3.54 22.73
N PRO A 278 -18.51 -2.69 23.66
CA PRO A 278 -17.94 -1.36 23.89
C PRO A 278 -16.55 -1.37 24.55
N ASP A 279 -16.15 -2.47 25.17
CA ASP A 279 -14.86 -2.61 25.85
C ASP A 279 -13.70 -2.93 24.90
N ALA A 280 -13.99 -3.18 23.62
CA ALA A 280 -12.97 -3.49 22.63
C ALA A 280 -12.36 -2.22 22.01
N THR A 281 -11.06 -2.16 21.93
CA THR A 281 -10.37 -1.23 21.02
C THR A 281 -10.40 -1.82 19.61
N VAL A 282 -10.94 -1.08 18.67
CA VAL A 282 -11.06 -1.52 17.27
C VAL A 282 -10.12 -0.71 16.40
N ILE A 283 -9.38 -1.40 15.56
CA ILE A 283 -8.48 -0.82 14.57
C ILE A 283 -8.89 -1.33 13.19
N LEU A 284 -9.24 -0.41 12.29
CA LEU A 284 -9.54 -0.71 10.90
C LEU A 284 -8.42 -0.15 10.03
N VAL A 285 -7.84 -1.02 9.19
CA VAL A 285 -6.71 -0.67 8.33
C VAL A 285 -6.91 -1.16 6.91
N SER A 286 -6.33 -0.42 5.96
CA SER A 286 -6.14 -0.88 4.58
C SER A 286 -4.67 -0.75 4.21
N ASP A 287 -4.16 -1.73 3.47
CA ASP A 287 -2.75 -1.76 3.06
C ASP A 287 -2.42 -0.78 1.92
N HIS A 288 -3.39 -0.46 1.06
CA HIS A 288 -3.31 0.52 -0.02
C HIS A 288 -4.69 1.04 -0.40
N GLY A 289 -4.77 2.04 -1.26
CA GLY A 289 -5.99 2.48 -1.91
C GLY A 289 -6.09 1.97 -3.34
N PHE A 290 -7.10 2.45 -4.07
CA PHE A 290 -7.36 2.06 -5.46
C PHE A 290 -7.67 3.29 -6.32
N HIS A 291 -7.13 3.36 -7.54
CA HIS A 291 -7.44 4.44 -8.47
C HIS A 291 -8.89 4.38 -8.94
N SER A 292 -9.72 5.32 -8.49
CA SER A 292 -11.14 5.43 -8.80
C SER A 292 -11.49 6.63 -9.69
N ASP A 293 -10.52 7.51 -9.93
CA ASP A 293 -10.65 8.77 -10.66
C ASP A 293 -10.08 8.67 -12.10
N HIS A 294 -9.69 9.80 -12.65
CA HIS A 294 -9.07 9.90 -13.98
C HIS A 294 -7.70 9.21 -14.09
N LEU A 295 -7.08 8.83 -12.96
CA LEU A 295 -5.84 8.06 -12.93
C LEU A 295 -6.07 6.55 -13.07
N ARG A 296 -7.31 6.08 -13.21
CA ARG A 296 -7.58 4.68 -13.51
C ARG A 296 -6.80 4.25 -14.76
N PRO A 297 -5.97 3.17 -14.67
CA PRO A 297 -5.20 2.71 -15.81
C PRO A 297 -6.11 2.33 -16.97
N ARG A 298 -5.74 2.71 -18.20
CA ARG A 298 -6.47 2.30 -19.41
C ARG A 298 -6.19 0.86 -19.85
N GLY A 299 -5.23 0.21 -19.22
CA GLY A 299 -4.86 -1.17 -19.43
C GLY A 299 -3.88 -1.67 -18.37
N ILE A 300 -3.76 -2.97 -18.25
CA ILE A 300 -2.87 -3.63 -17.28
C ILE A 300 -1.62 -4.13 -17.99
N PRO A 301 -0.40 -3.80 -17.51
CA PRO A 301 0.84 -4.29 -18.06
C PRO A 301 0.89 -5.83 -18.05
N LYS A 302 1.34 -6.44 -19.15
CA LYS A 302 1.55 -7.88 -19.27
C LYS A 302 2.87 -8.30 -18.61
N GLU A 303 3.04 -7.95 -17.36
CA GLU A 303 4.20 -8.32 -16.55
C GLU A 303 3.75 -8.86 -15.19
N PRO A 304 4.60 -9.59 -14.45
CA PRO A 304 4.26 -10.02 -13.10
C PRO A 304 3.85 -8.84 -12.22
N ALA A 305 2.79 -9.02 -11.43
CA ALA A 305 2.17 -7.99 -10.60
C ALA A 305 1.64 -6.77 -11.40
N GLY A 306 1.36 -6.90 -12.68
CA GLY A 306 0.80 -5.84 -13.52
C GLY A 306 -0.45 -5.17 -12.93
N PRO A 307 -1.42 -5.90 -12.34
CA PRO A 307 -2.59 -5.32 -11.69
C PRO A 307 -2.29 -4.29 -10.60
N ALA A 308 -1.12 -4.36 -9.95
CA ALA A 308 -0.71 -3.40 -8.93
C ALA A 308 -0.58 -1.94 -9.42
N ILE A 309 -0.60 -1.70 -10.73
CA ILE A 309 -0.69 -0.33 -11.30
C ILE A 309 -2.00 0.37 -10.92
N GLN A 310 -3.04 -0.38 -10.55
CA GLN A 310 -4.33 0.15 -10.13
C GLN A 310 -4.32 0.63 -8.66
N HIS A 311 -3.30 0.26 -7.89
CA HIS A 311 -3.19 0.55 -6.46
C HIS A 311 -2.65 1.96 -6.21
N ARG A 312 -3.18 2.61 -5.16
CA ARG A 312 -2.73 3.92 -4.67
C ARG A 312 -1.89 3.79 -3.40
N GLN A 313 -1.07 4.81 -3.14
CA GLN A 313 -0.10 4.81 -2.04
C GLN A 313 -0.70 5.02 -0.63
N PHE A 314 -1.98 5.29 -0.49
CA PHE A 314 -2.63 5.51 0.80
C PHE A 314 -3.82 4.59 0.96
N GLY A 315 -3.78 3.77 2.01
CA GLY A 315 -4.92 3.06 2.55
C GLY A 315 -5.57 3.85 3.68
N VAL A 316 -6.48 3.20 4.38
CA VAL A 316 -7.29 3.74 5.46
C VAL A 316 -6.72 3.35 6.82
N PHE A 317 -6.75 4.24 7.78
CA PHE A 317 -6.53 3.98 9.19
C PHE A 317 -7.66 4.57 10.01
N CYS A 318 -8.29 3.76 10.85
CA CYS A 318 -9.23 4.21 11.88
C CYS A 318 -8.94 3.45 13.18
N MET A 319 -9.06 4.12 14.33
CA MET A 319 -8.94 3.47 15.64
C MET A 319 -9.92 4.12 16.63
N LYS A 320 -10.69 3.29 17.37
CA LYS A 320 -11.63 3.69 18.41
C LYS A 320 -11.48 2.79 19.63
N GLY A 321 -11.54 3.34 20.82
CA GLY A 321 -11.48 2.58 22.06
C GLY A 321 -11.23 3.45 23.28
N GLU A 322 -11.12 2.82 24.46
CA GLU A 322 -10.73 3.51 25.69
C GLU A 322 -9.31 4.11 25.53
N HIS A 323 -9.09 5.31 26.01
CA HIS A 323 -7.82 6.08 25.88
C HIS A 323 -7.46 6.54 24.47
N VAL A 324 -8.30 6.31 23.47
CA VAL A 324 -8.14 6.82 22.11
C VAL A 324 -8.87 8.14 21.97
N LYS A 325 -8.24 9.12 21.34
CA LYS A 325 -8.88 10.40 21.02
C LYS A 325 -10.11 10.21 20.15
N GLN A 326 -11.01 11.18 20.16
CA GLN A 326 -12.23 11.19 19.36
C GLN A 326 -12.20 12.37 18.39
N ASP A 327 -12.81 12.20 17.24
CA ASP A 327 -12.94 13.23 16.18
C ASP A 327 -11.58 13.89 15.85
N GLU A 328 -10.54 13.09 15.76
CA GLU A 328 -9.17 13.57 15.50
C GLU A 328 -8.56 12.91 14.27
N ARG A 329 -7.87 13.69 13.47
CA ARG A 329 -7.09 13.18 12.33
C ARG A 329 -5.62 13.03 12.72
N ILE A 330 -5.07 11.84 12.50
CA ILE A 330 -3.64 11.57 12.67
C ILE A 330 -2.92 11.63 11.33
N TYR A 331 -1.63 11.94 11.37
CA TYR A 331 -0.80 12.12 10.20
C TYR A 331 0.47 11.29 10.26
N GLY A 332 0.95 10.87 9.09
CA GLY A 332 2.21 10.15 8.95
C GLY A 332 2.18 8.71 9.49
N ALA A 333 1.01 8.10 9.58
CA ALA A 333 0.88 6.69 9.87
C ALA A 333 1.31 5.86 8.66
N THR A 334 1.99 4.75 8.93
CA THR A 334 2.42 3.77 7.93
C THR A 334 1.96 2.37 8.33
N LEU A 335 1.97 1.44 7.39
CA LEU A 335 1.62 0.03 7.64
C LEU A 335 2.42 -0.57 8.79
N LEU A 336 3.67 -0.16 8.94
CA LEU A 336 4.60 -0.67 9.95
C LEU A 336 4.21 -0.28 11.38
N ASP A 337 3.42 0.78 11.54
CA ASP A 337 3.09 1.36 12.84
C ASP A 337 1.96 0.60 13.58
N VAL A 338 1.24 -0.27 12.86
CA VAL A 338 0.07 -1.00 13.39
C VAL A 338 0.47 -1.95 14.51
N THR A 339 1.42 -2.86 14.27
CA THR A 339 1.87 -3.84 15.27
C THR A 339 2.52 -3.19 16.49
N PRO A 340 3.44 -2.20 16.41
CA PRO A 340 3.95 -1.48 17.58
C PRO A 340 2.84 -0.80 18.41
N THR A 341 1.81 -0.27 17.75
CA THR A 341 0.66 0.35 18.42
C THR A 341 -0.17 -0.69 19.17
N ILE A 342 -0.44 -1.86 18.57
CA ILE A 342 -1.15 -2.97 19.22
C ILE A 342 -0.36 -3.50 20.44
N LEU A 343 0.95 -3.68 20.32
CA LEU A 343 1.79 -4.08 21.46
C LEU A 343 1.65 -3.10 22.62
N THR A 344 1.65 -1.80 22.33
CA THR A 344 1.48 -0.75 23.35
C THR A 344 0.08 -0.80 24.00
N LEU A 345 -0.98 -1.09 23.22
CA LEU A 345 -2.33 -1.30 23.77
C LEU A 345 -2.37 -2.45 24.78
N PHE A 346 -1.61 -3.51 24.55
CA PHE A 346 -1.48 -4.63 25.48
C PHE A 346 -0.48 -4.37 26.62
N GLY A 347 0.19 -3.22 26.65
CA GLY A 347 1.24 -2.92 27.63
C GLY A 347 2.51 -3.75 27.46
N LEU A 348 2.74 -4.23 26.23
CA LEU A 348 3.91 -5.02 25.85
C LEU A 348 4.99 -4.12 25.22
N PRO A 349 6.28 -4.49 25.40
CA PRO A 349 7.36 -3.71 24.82
C PRO A 349 7.40 -3.81 23.29
N VAL A 350 7.87 -2.75 22.65
CA VAL A 350 8.11 -2.71 21.21
C VAL A 350 9.52 -3.19 20.90
N GLY A 351 9.70 -4.06 19.91
CA GLY A 351 11.02 -4.48 19.45
C GLY A 351 11.79 -3.32 18.80
N GLU A 352 13.07 -3.15 19.16
CA GLU A 352 13.94 -2.13 18.51
C GLU A 352 14.25 -2.47 17.05
N ASP A 353 14.10 -3.74 16.69
CA ASP A 353 14.26 -4.25 15.32
C ASP A 353 13.01 -4.06 14.44
N MET A 354 11.89 -3.60 15.00
CA MET A 354 10.72 -3.17 14.24
C MET A 354 11.01 -1.84 13.52
N ASP A 355 10.53 -1.73 12.28
CA ASP A 355 10.70 -0.51 11.48
C ASP A 355 9.60 0.52 11.75
N GLY A 356 8.48 0.07 12.29
CA GLY A 356 7.35 0.91 12.68
C GLY A 356 7.52 1.52 14.07
N ARG A 357 6.65 2.46 14.39
CA ARG A 357 6.59 3.15 15.67
C ARG A 357 5.16 3.20 16.19
N VAL A 358 5.02 3.47 17.47
CA VAL A 358 3.72 3.66 18.10
C VAL A 358 3.07 4.96 17.61
N LEU A 359 1.82 4.91 17.23
CA LEU A 359 1.01 6.07 16.84
C LEU A 359 0.56 6.85 18.08
N VAL A 360 1.53 7.46 18.78
CA VAL A 360 1.29 8.17 20.05
C VAL A 360 0.27 9.30 19.94
N GLN A 361 0.14 9.89 18.76
CA GLN A 361 -0.83 10.98 18.50
C GLN A 361 -2.28 10.49 18.55
N ALA A 362 -2.53 9.20 18.46
CA ALA A 362 -3.87 8.62 18.52
C ALA A 362 -4.43 8.53 19.96
N PHE A 363 -3.58 8.66 20.97
CA PHE A 363 -3.97 8.49 22.36
C PHE A 363 -4.26 9.84 23.04
N GLU A 364 -5.22 9.87 23.96
CA GLU A 364 -5.54 11.03 24.79
C GLU A 364 -4.32 11.47 25.61
N GLN A 365 -3.61 10.51 26.19
CA GLN A 365 -2.34 10.71 26.89
C GLN A 365 -1.25 9.86 26.22
N PRO A 366 -0.07 10.44 25.92
CA PRO A 366 1.02 9.68 25.33
C PRO A 366 1.36 8.44 26.18
N PRO A 367 1.29 7.23 25.64
CA PRO A 367 1.57 6.02 26.38
C PRO A 367 3.06 5.90 26.69
N LYS A 368 3.38 5.22 27.81
CA LYS A 368 4.74 4.81 28.11
C LYS A 368 5.14 3.68 27.18
N ILE A 369 6.14 3.88 26.34
CA ILE A 369 6.65 2.88 25.42
C ILE A 369 7.87 2.22 26.05
N GLU A 370 7.75 0.92 26.32
CA GLU A 370 8.88 0.07 26.71
C GLU A 370 9.47 -0.58 25.46
N ARG A 371 10.78 -0.89 25.47
CA ARG A 371 11.46 -1.49 24.34
C ARG A 371 12.28 -2.70 24.75
N ILE A 372 12.38 -3.66 23.82
CA ILE A 372 13.28 -4.81 23.90
C ILE A 372 14.07 -4.92 22.59
N PRO A 373 15.24 -5.56 22.59
CA PRO A 373 16.02 -5.69 21.35
C PRO A 373 15.23 -6.35 20.21
N SER A 374 14.56 -7.47 20.48
CA SER A 374 13.77 -8.19 19.49
C SER A 374 12.84 -9.22 20.14
N TRP A 375 11.63 -9.35 19.62
CA TRP A 375 10.71 -10.42 20.00
C TRP A 375 11.18 -11.81 19.54
N GLU A 376 12.05 -11.87 18.52
CA GLU A 376 12.59 -13.13 17.99
C GLU A 376 13.48 -13.85 19.05
N SER A 377 14.16 -13.07 19.90
CA SER A 377 15.00 -13.60 20.97
C SER A 377 14.25 -13.94 22.27
N GLU A 378 12.99 -13.50 22.41
CA GLU A 378 12.19 -13.80 23.59
C GLU A 378 11.76 -15.29 23.60
N PRO A 379 11.94 -16.02 24.70
CA PRO A 379 11.58 -17.42 24.80
C PRO A 379 10.07 -17.65 24.94
N GLY A 380 9.60 -18.81 24.54
CA GLY A 380 8.22 -19.28 24.73
C GLY A 380 7.57 -19.78 23.44
N GLU A 381 6.53 -20.58 23.60
CA GLU A 381 5.70 -21.10 22.50
C GLU A 381 4.93 -19.94 21.85
N CYS A 382 5.14 -19.73 20.56
CA CYS A 382 4.54 -18.61 19.82
C CYS A 382 3.56 -19.04 18.71
N GLY A 383 3.45 -20.35 18.46
CA GLY A 383 2.55 -20.89 17.44
C GLY A 383 3.02 -20.69 16.00
N MET A 384 4.27 -20.30 15.75
CA MET A 384 4.81 -20.34 14.39
C MET A 384 5.07 -21.79 13.96
N HIS A 385 4.82 -22.07 12.71
CA HIS A 385 5.18 -23.33 12.13
C HIS A 385 6.71 -23.48 11.98
N PRO A 386 7.23 -24.73 12.07
CA PRO A 386 8.58 -25.01 11.62
C PRO A 386 8.76 -24.66 10.14
N ALA A 387 9.91 -24.14 9.76
CA ALA A 387 10.19 -23.69 8.39
C ALA A 387 10.15 -24.81 7.35
N ASP A 388 10.24 -26.07 7.79
CA ASP A 388 10.19 -27.27 6.96
C ASP A 388 8.78 -27.86 6.83
N LEU A 389 7.77 -27.28 7.48
CA LEU A 389 6.38 -27.69 7.31
C LEU A 389 5.94 -27.45 5.86
N ARG A 390 5.20 -28.39 5.32
CA ARG A 390 4.80 -28.41 3.92
C ARG A 390 3.31 -28.19 3.74
N MET A 391 2.99 -27.39 2.73
CA MET A 391 1.64 -27.28 2.22
C MET A 391 1.27 -28.50 1.40
N ASP A 392 0.00 -28.89 1.46
CA ASP A 392 -0.54 -29.89 0.55
C ASP A 392 -0.36 -29.47 -0.92
N PRO A 393 0.17 -30.32 -1.82
CA PRO A 393 0.45 -29.95 -3.20
C PRO A 393 -0.78 -29.50 -4.00
N ALA A 394 -1.96 -30.10 -3.74
CA ALA A 394 -3.20 -29.71 -4.42
C ALA A 394 -3.66 -28.33 -3.96
N ALA A 395 -3.54 -28.02 -2.66
CA ALA A 395 -3.81 -26.69 -2.12
C ALA A 395 -2.83 -25.65 -2.68
N ALA A 396 -1.52 -25.99 -2.78
CA ALA A 396 -0.52 -25.10 -3.38
C ALA A 396 -0.85 -24.76 -4.84
N GLN A 397 -1.24 -25.75 -5.62
CA GLN A 397 -1.64 -25.58 -7.02
C GLN A 397 -2.89 -24.69 -7.16
N ALA A 398 -3.89 -24.87 -6.28
CA ALA A 398 -5.10 -24.07 -6.30
C ALA A 398 -4.80 -22.58 -6.03
N VAL A 399 -3.92 -22.26 -5.08
CA VAL A 399 -3.48 -20.88 -4.79
C VAL A 399 -2.75 -20.27 -5.98
N LEU A 400 -1.80 -20.99 -6.59
CA LEU A 400 -1.09 -20.49 -7.76
C LEU A 400 -2.06 -20.20 -8.91
N GLN A 401 -3.05 -21.05 -9.14
CA GLN A 401 -4.07 -20.83 -10.16
C GLN A 401 -4.90 -19.57 -9.87
N GLN A 402 -5.20 -19.29 -8.62
CA GLN A 402 -5.91 -18.07 -8.24
C GLN A 402 -5.07 -16.83 -8.52
N PHE A 403 -3.79 -16.81 -8.17
CA PHE A 403 -2.91 -15.68 -8.46
C PHE A 403 -2.74 -15.45 -9.97
N VAL A 404 -2.75 -16.52 -10.76
CA VAL A 404 -2.79 -16.44 -12.24
C VAL A 404 -4.11 -15.81 -12.69
N ALA A 405 -5.25 -16.26 -12.14
CA ALA A 405 -6.57 -15.74 -12.50
C ALA A 405 -6.74 -14.25 -12.17
N LEU A 406 -6.14 -13.79 -11.08
CA LEU A 406 -6.11 -12.37 -10.69
C LEU A 406 -5.05 -11.56 -11.47
N GLY A 407 -4.19 -12.21 -12.26
CA GLY A 407 -3.13 -11.57 -13.06
C GLY A 407 -1.89 -11.17 -12.28
N TYR A 408 -1.77 -11.52 -11.00
CA TYR A 408 -0.60 -11.20 -10.17
C TYR A 408 0.64 -12.00 -10.54
N ILE A 409 0.47 -13.22 -11.05
CA ILE A 409 1.56 -14.03 -11.59
C ILE A 409 1.21 -14.54 -12.99
N GLN A 410 2.23 -14.77 -13.81
CA GLN A 410 2.05 -15.50 -15.07
C GLN A 410 1.89 -17.00 -14.75
N PRO A 411 1.18 -17.77 -15.59
CA PRO A 411 1.13 -19.23 -15.42
C PRO A 411 2.55 -19.79 -15.31
N PRO A 412 2.88 -20.52 -14.23
CA PRO A 412 4.20 -21.13 -14.10
C PRO A 412 4.53 -22.00 -15.30
N SER A 413 5.78 -21.95 -15.77
CA SER A 413 6.25 -22.80 -16.85
C SER A 413 6.11 -24.28 -16.47
N GLU A 414 5.77 -25.14 -17.44
CA GLU A 414 5.83 -26.60 -17.27
C GLU A 414 7.28 -27.06 -16.98
N ASP A 415 8.27 -26.34 -17.48
CA ASP A 415 9.67 -26.50 -17.11
C ASP A 415 9.90 -25.90 -15.71
N GLN A 416 10.06 -26.76 -14.71
CA GLN A 416 10.26 -26.36 -13.32
C GLN A 416 11.46 -25.43 -13.12
N SER A 417 12.55 -25.66 -13.85
CA SER A 417 13.76 -24.82 -13.75
C SER A 417 13.48 -23.40 -14.20
N LYS A 418 12.72 -23.21 -15.28
CA LYS A 418 12.28 -21.88 -15.75
C LYS A 418 11.29 -21.23 -14.79
N ALA A 419 10.38 -22.02 -14.23
CA ALA A 419 9.44 -21.50 -13.24
C ALA A 419 10.16 -20.97 -12.00
N VAL A 420 11.16 -21.71 -11.49
CA VAL A 420 12.01 -21.28 -10.36
C VAL A 420 12.83 -20.05 -10.74
N GLU A 421 13.42 -20.01 -11.94
CA GLU A 421 14.19 -18.85 -12.39
C GLU A 421 13.33 -17.56 -12.40
N VAL A 422 12.09 -17.66 -12.89
CA VAL A 422 11.15 -16.52 -12.88
C VAL A 422 10.79 -16.13 -11.43
N ALA A 423 10.50 -17.09 -10.56
CA ALA A 423 10.18 -16.80 -9.16
C ALA A 423 11.32 -16.11 -8.43
N VAL A 424 12.55 -16.60 -8.56
CA VAL A 424 13.76 -15.99 -7.98
C VAL A 424 13.96 -14.57 -8.52
N ARG A 425 13.85 -14.40 -9.83
CA ARG A 425 13.97 -13.09 -10.48
C ARG A 425 13.00 -12.07 -9.91
N GLU A 426 11.72 -12.42 -9.78
CA GLU A 426 10.72 -11.50 -9.26
C GLU A 426 10.93 -11.23 -7.76
N GLN A 427 11.31 -12.23 -6.97
CA GLN A 427 11.65 -12.01 -5.55
C GLN A 427 12.86 -11.06 -5.40
N GLN A 428 13.91 -11.25 -6.18
CA GLN A 428 15.07 -10.35 -6.17
C GLN A 428 14.69 -8.94 -6.61
N TYR A 429 13.87 -8.82 -7.65
CA TYR A 429 13.39 -7.53 -8.14
C TYR A 429 12.56 -6.80 -7.08
N ASN A 430 11.63 -7.48 -6.43
CA ASN A 430 10.81 -6.89 -5.38
C ASN A 430 11.65 -6.49 -4.16
N LEU A 431 12.61 -7.32 -3.75
CA LEU A 431 13.54 -6.99 -2.67
C LEU A 431 14.39 -5.76 -3.02
N ALA A 432 14.91 -5.67 -4.24
CA ALA A 432 15.65 -4.48 -4.68
C ALA A 432 14.78 -3.21 -4.68
N ARG A 433 13.49 -3.32 -5.01
CA ARG A 433 12.53 -2.21 -4.91
C ARG A 433 12.27 -1.79 -3.46
N VAL A 434 12.25 -2.73 -2.49
CA VAL A 434 12.19 -2.40 -1.05
C VAL A 434 13.42 -1.59 -0.64
N TYR A 435 14.62 -1.99 -1.08
CA TYR A 435 15.83 -1.23 -0.81
C TYR A 435 15.82 0.15 -1.46
N LEU A 436 15.30 0.25 -2.70
CA LEU A 436 15.14 1.52 -3.40
C LEU A 436 14.19 2.48 -2.67
N ASP A 437 13.04 1.99 -2.23
CA ASP A 437 12.03 2.75 -1.46
C ASP A 437 12.60 3.30 -0.16
N THR A 438 13.47 2.53 0.48
CA THR A 438 14.16 2.92 1.72
C THR A 438 15.48 3.66 1.51
N GLN A 439 15.82 4.05 0.28
CA GLN A 439 17.06 4.71 -0.12
C GLN A 439 18.34 3.93 0.23
N ARG A 440 18.21 2.62 0.40
CA ARG A 440 19.34 1.68 0.63
C ARG A 440 19.94 1.27 -0.71
N TYR A 441 20.43 2.28 -1.44
CA TYR A 441 20.99 2.11 -2.79
C TYR A 441 22.18 1.15 -2.87
N PRO A 442 23.10 1.08 -1.87
CA PRO A 442 24.20 0.12 -1.90
C PRO A 442 23.74 -1.34 -1.92
N GLU A 443 22.60 -1.64 -1.28
CA GLU A 443 22.00 -2.98 -1.28
C GLU A 443 21.19 -3.25 -2.55
N ALA A 444 20.50 -2.24 -3.09
CA ALA A 444 19.68 -2.36 -4.30
C ALA A 444 20.55 -2.52 -5.57
N LEU A 445 21.66 -1.79 -5.64
CA LEU A 445 22.49 -1.66 -6.84
C LEU A 445 22.97 -3.00 -7.40
N PRO A 446 23.64 -3.90 -6.64
CA PRO A 446 24.15 -5.16 -7.16
C PRO A 446 23.04 -6.06 -7.70
N ILE A 447 21.86 -6.02 -7.08
CA ILE A 447 20.70 -6.83 -7.51
C ILE A 447 20.20 -6.33 -8.87
N PHE A 448 20.05 -5.01 -9.05
CA PHE A 448 19.62 -4.45 -10.34
C PHE A 448 20.68 -4.61 -11.43
N GLU A 449 21.99 -4.56 -11.10
CA GLU A 449 23.08 -4.86 -12.05
C GLU A 449 22.98 -6.31 -12.55
N GLU A 450 22.77 -7.29 -11.66
CA GLU A 450 22.60 -8.70 -12.01
C GLU A 450 21.34 -8.92 -12.87
N LEU A 451 20.18 -8.38 -12.42
CA LEU A 451 18.92 -8.52 -13.14
C LEU A 451 18.99 -7.92 -14.55
N THR A 452 19.55 -6.73 -14.68
CA THR A 452 19.69 -6.05 -15.99
C THR A 452 20.66 -6.78 -16.91
N GLY A 453 21.75 -7.35 -16.36
CA GLY A 453 22.72 -8.12 -17.14
C GLY A 453 22.18 -9.46 -17.63
N LYS A 454 21.35 -10.13 -16.84
CA LYS A 454 20.83 -11.46 -17.15
C LYS A 454 19.57 -11.42 -18.02
N TRP A 455 18.68 -10.46 -17.79
CA TRP A 455 17.38 -10.30 -18.49
C TRP A 455 17.31 -8.97 -19.24
N THR A 456 18.02 -8.90 -20.36
CA THR A 456 18.13 -7.71 -21.20
C THR A 456 16.83 -7.33 -21.93
N ASP A 457 15.87 -8.24 -21.99
CA ASP A 457 14.53 -8.06 -22.54
C ASP A 457 13.54 -7.40 -21.57
N GLN A 458 13.97 -7.14 -20.31
CA GLN A 458 13.13 -6.57 -19.25
C GLN A 458 13.55 -5.12 -18.92
N PRO A 459 13.07 -4.11 -19.67
CA PRO A 459 13.53 -2.71 -19.49
C PRO A 459 13.25 -2.12 -18.10
N ARG A 460 12.27 -2.68 -17.35
CA ARG A 460 11.96 -2.28 -15.97
C ARG A 460 13.15 -2.43 -15.01
N PHE A 461 14.01 -3.42 -15.20
CA PHE A 461 15.21 -3.60 -14.38
C PHE A 461 16.23 -2.49 -14.64
N ALA A 462 16.48 -2.21 -15.91
CA ALA A 462 17.39 -1.15 -16.31
C ALA A 462 16.89 0.25 -15.92
N GLN A 463 15.58 0.48 -15.87
CA GLN A 463 14.97 1.71 -15.36
C GLN A 463 15.35 1.95 -13.89
N HIS A 464 15.15 0.96 -13.01
CA HIS A 464 15.52 1.07 -11.61
C HIS A 464 17.04 1.10 -11.39
N LEU A 465 17.81 0.40 -12.24
CA LEU A 465 19.26 0.50 -12.22
C LEU A 465 19.73 1.93 -12.51
N ALA A 466 19.13 2.59 -13.52
CA ALA A 466 19.47 3.98 -13.83
C ALA A 466 19.15 4.92 -12.65
N GLN A 467 18.06 4.69 -11.92
CA GLN A 467 17.73 5.40 -10.67
C GLN A 467 18.79 5.17 -9.59
N CYS A 468 19.23 3.93 -9.41
CA CYS A 468 20.29 3.61 -8.44
C CYS A 468 21.64 4.25 -8.83
N TYR A 469 22.02 4.21 -10.10
CA TYR A 469 23.23 4.87 -10.56
C TYR A 469 23.19 6.38 -10.31
N TRP A 470 22.07 7.01 -10.66
CA TRP A 470 21.86 8.43 -10.36
C TRP A 470 21.96 8.73 -8.85
N ALA A 471 21.24 8.00 -8.02
CA ALA A 471 21.19 8.21 -6.57
C ALA A 471 22.55 7.97 -5.88
N THR A 472 23.39 7.08 -6.43
CA THR A 472 24.76 6.80 -5.94
C THR A 472 25.84 7.69 -6.56
N GLY A 473 25.44 8.69 -7.38
CA GLY A 473 26.35 9.63 -8.01
C GLY A 473 27.08 9.11 -9.26
N LYS A 474 26.76 7.90 -9.73
CA LYS A 474 27.26 7.30 -10.99
C LYS A 474 26.49 7.88 -12.18
N ARG A 475 26.59 9.21 -12.38
CA ARG A 475 25.75 9.94 -13.36
C ARG A 475 26.07 9.57 -14.81
N ALA A 476 27.33 9.31 -15.12
CA ALA A 476 27.76 8.91 -16.47
C ALA A 476 27.16 7.54 -16.85
N GLU A 477 27.17 6.59 -15.92
CA GLU A 477 26.59 5.26 -16.10
C GLU A 477 25.07 5.34 -16.24
N ALA A 478 24.40 6.20 -15.43
CA ALA A 478 22.97 6.43 -15.55
C ALA A 478 22.61 6.97 -16.94
N LYS A 479 23.29 8.00 -17.44
CA LYS A 479 23.08 8.58 -18.78
C LYS A 479 23.29 7.55 -19.88
N ALA A 480 24.41 6.83 -19.85
CA ALA A 480 24.74 5.82 -20.87
C ALA A 480 23.71 4.69 -20.91
N LEU A 481 23.17 4.29 -19.74
CA LEU A 481 22.09 3.29 -19.67
C LEU A 481 20.78 3.85 -20.24
N LEU A 482 20.40 5.07 -19.90
CA LEU A 482 19.20 5.72 -20.43
C LEU A 482 19.27 5.90 -21.95
N GLU A 483 20.40 6.32 -22.49
CA GLU A 483 20.61 6.44 -23.94
C GLU A 483 20.40 5.10 -24.65
N LYS A 484 20.91 3.98 -24.09
CA LYS A 484 20.66 2.64 -24.62
C LYS A 484 19.18 2.27 -24.57
N LEU A 485 18.48 2.61 -23.48
CA LEU A 485 17.06 2.31 -23.31
C LEU A 485 16.16 3.13 -24.26
N MET A 486 16.55 4.36 -24.60
CA MET A 486 15.81 5.18 -25.54
C MET A 486 15.79 4.61 -26.97
N VAL A 487 16.82 3.85 -27.36
CA VAL A 487 16.93 3.21 -28.68
C VAL A 487 16.58 1.73 -28.69
N TYR A 488 16.29 1.15 -27.52
CA TYR A 488 15.94 -0.26 -27.40
C TYR A 488 14.62 -0.56 -28.08
N GLU A 489 14.60 -1.56 -28.97
CA GLU A 489 13.40 -2.13 -29.56
C GLU A 489 13.16 -3.51 -28.93
N PRO A 490 12.00 -3.75 -28.29
CA PRO A 490 11.69 -5.08 -27.81
C PRO A 490 11.64 -6.08 -28.99
N PRO A 491 12.06 -7.32 -28.78
CA PRO A 491 11.92 -8.37 -29.78
C PRO A 491 10.44 -8.45 -30.25
N LYS A 492 10.21 -8.57 -31.55
CA LYS A 492 8.86 -8.81 -32.06
C LYS A 492 8.38 -10.14 -31.54
N GLU A 493 7.28 -10.15 -30.77
CA GLU A 493 6.61 -11.41 -30.42
C GLU A 493 6.26 -12.14 -31.73
N GLU A 494 6.82 -13.32 -31.94
CA GLU A 494 6.35 -14.22 -32.97
C GLU A 494 4.92 -14.61 -32.58
N ALA A 495 3.95 -14.28 -33.46
CA ALA A 495 2.55 -14.63 -33.27
C ALA A 495 2.47 -16.17 -33.11
N LYS A 496 2.21 -16.63 -31.88
CA LYS A 496 1.91 -18.05 -31.67
C LYS A 496 0.65 -18.37 -32.44
N PRO A 497 0.64 -19.44 -33.27
CA PRO A 497 -0.54 -19.83 -34.00
C PRO A 497 -1.69 -20.09 -33.01
N GLU A 498 -2.84 -19.44 -33.24
CA GLU A 498 -4.07 -19.69 -32.50
C GLU A 498 -4.37 -21.20 -32.55
N LYS A 499 -4.28 -21.89 -31.41
CA LYS A 499 -4.79 -23.25 -31.30
C LYS A 499 -6.32 -23.16 -31.48
N GLN A 500 -6.80 -23.64 -32.59
CA GLN A 500 -8.23 -23.91 -32.81
C GLN A 500 -8.74 -24.80 -31.66
N ASN A 501 -9.59 -24.23 -30.79
CA ASN A 501 -10.26 -24.96 -29.74
C ASN A 501 -11.19 -26.03 -30.35
N GLY A 502 -10.79 -27.29 -30.25
CA GLY A 502 -11.69 -28.40 -30.40
C GLY A 502 -12.65 -28.47 -29.21
N SER A 503 -13.90 -28.78 -29.49
CA SER A 503 -14.97 -29.02 -28.53
C SER A 503 -14.59 -30.12 -27.53
N GLY A 504 -14.16 -29.76 -26.33
CA GLY A 504 -13.89 -30.65 -25.21
C GLY A 504 -14.64 -30.17 -23.96
N GLU A 505 -15.14 -31.10 -23.18
CA GLU A 505 -15.88 -30.86 -21.93
C GLU A 505 -15.10 -29.93 -21.00
N ALA A 506 -15.82 -28.91 -20.47
CA ALA A 506 -15.28 -27.91 -19.58
C ALA A 506 -14.76 -28.57 -18.28
N THR A 507 -13.48 -28.48 -18.04
CA THR A 507 -12.84 -28.95 -16.82
C THR A 507 -12.79 -27.83 -15.78
N ALA A 508 -12.59 -28.14 -14.50
CA ALA A 508 -12.45 -27.17 -13.41
C ALA A 508 -11.36 -26.10 -13.68
N ALA A 509 -10.41 -26.38 -14.59
CA ALA A 509 -9.41 -25.44 -15.07
C ALA A 509 -9.99 -24.33 -15.97
N ASP A 510 -11.17 -24.53 -16.58
CA ASP A 510 -11.81 -23.51 -17.41
C ASP A 510 -12.54 -22.45 -16.57
N ALA A 511 -13.06 -22.82 -15.40
CA ALA A 511 -13.70 -21.86 -14.48
C ALA A 511 -12.73 -20.83 -13.90
N THR A 512 -11.44 -21.16 -13.82
CA THR A 512 -10.39 -20.23 -13.35
C THR A 512 -9.85 -19.30 -14.42
N LYS A 513 -10.00 -19.65 -15.70
CA LYS A 513 -9.63 -18.77 -16.82
C LYS A 513 -10.55 -17.56 -16.95
N ASP A 514 -11.74 -17.59 -16.37
CA ASP A 514 -12.74 -16.54 -16.53
C ASP A 514 -12.55 -15.34 -15.60
N LEU A 515 -11.76 -15.44 -14.52
CA LEU A 515 -11.38 -14.27 -13.71
C LEU A 515 -10.36 -13.38 -14.41
N SER A 516 -9.45 -13.96 -15.21
CA SER A 516 -8.54 -13.18 -16.06
C SER A 516 -9.30 -12.42 -17.14
N ARG A 517 -10.49 -12.88 -17.56
CA ARG A 517 -11.33 -12.25 -18.56
C ARG A 517 -12.13 -11.06 -18.03
N ALA A 518 -12.36 -10.91 -16.74
CA ALA A 518 -12.93 -9.68 -16.19
C ALA A 518 -11.99 -8.47 -16.44
N GLY A 519 -10.66 -8.71 -16.44
CA GLY A 519 -9.65 -7.72 -16.84
C GLY A 519 -9.37 -7.66 -18.37
N GLU A 520 -9.77 -8.67 -19.15
CA GLU A 520 -9.53 -8.72 -20.60
C GLU A 520 -10.33 -7.68 -21.43
N HIS A 521 -11.26 -6.95 -20.82
CA HIS A 521 -12.01 -5.89 -21.48
C HIS A 521 -11.32 -4.53 -21.44
N LEU A 522 -10.23 -4.38 -20.70
CA LEU A 522 -9.33 -3.28 -20.95
C LEU A 522 -8.51 -3.63 -22.20
N PRO A 523 -8.41 -2.73 -23.18
CA PRO A 523 -7.60 -2.99 -24.37
C PRO A 523 -6.18 -3.36 -23.91
N PRO A 524 -5.56 -4.37 -24.55
CA PRO A 524 -4.18 -4.70 -24.22
C PRO A 524 -3.34 -3.44 -24.34
N VAL A 525 -2.54 -3.14 -23.30
CA VAL A 525 -1.58 -2.05 -23.40
C VAL A 525 -0.71 -2.35 -24.59
N GLN A 526 -0.82 -1.55 -25.64
CA GLN A 526 0.10 -1.58 -26.75
C GLN A 526 1.51 -1.48 -26.17
N GLN A 527 2.46 -2.26 -26.69
CA GLN A 527 3.88 -2.18 -26.32
C GLN A 527 4.27 -0.73 -26.10
N GLU A 528 5.08 -0.47 -25.04
CA GLU A 528 5.50 0.89 -24.67
C GLU A 528 5.72 1.77 -25.91
N PRO A 529 5.01 2.90 -26.00
CA PRO A 529 5.15 3.75 -27.16
C PRO A 529 6.61 4.26 -27.25
N LYS A 530 7.17 4.29 -28.44
CA LYS A 530 8.31 5.16 -28.73
C LYS A 530 7.77 6.60 -28.88
N PRO A 531 8.25 7.58 -28.14
CA PRO A 531 9.40 7.62 -27.22
C PRO A 531 9.08 7.06 -25.84
N ARG A 532 10.09 6.80 -25.02
CA ARG A 532 9.98 6.34 -23.62
C ARG A 532 9.96 7.53 -22.66
N PRO A 533 8.81 8.08 -22.29
CA PRO A 533 8.72 9.33 -21.56
C PRO A 533 9.41 9.30 -20.20
N TRP A 534 9.44 8.13 -19.53
CA TRP A 534 10.13 7.99 -18.25
C TRP A 534 11.68 8.13 -18.37
N ALA A 535 12.27 7.78 -19.52
CA ALA A 535 13.71 7.94 -19.73
C ALA A 535 14.07 9.41 -19.96
N ASP A 536 13.25 10.14 -20.72
CA ASP A 536 13.37 11.58 -20.88
C ASP A 536 13.16 12.33 -19.56
N LEU A 537 12.20 11.88 -18.73
CA LEU A 537 11.97 12.41 -17.37
C LEU A 537 13.23 12.23 -16.50
N LEU A 538 13.80 11.03 -16.44
CA LEU A 538 14.97 10.77 -15.60
C LEU A 538 16.22 11.51 -16.13
N MET A 539 16.37 11.62 -17.45
CA MET A 539 17.41 12.44 -18.05
C MET A 539 17.27 13.93 -17.66
N GLY A 540 16.03 14.44 -17.68
CA GLY A 540 15.72 15.79 -17.20
C GLY A 540 16.09 16.02 -15.74
N ILE A 541 15.82 15.03 -14.86
CA ILE A 541 16.22 15.08 -13.45
C ILE A 541 17.73 15.13 -13.29
N ILE A 542 18.48 14.33 -14.05
CA ILE A 542 19.95 14.32 -14.01
C ILE A 542 20.51 15.69 -14.42
N HIS A 543 20.03 16.27 -15.54
CA HIS A 543 20.47 17.61 -15.98
C HIS A 543 20.10 18.72 -14.98
N PHE A 544 18.92 18.62 -14.36
CA PHE A 544 18.50 19.54 -13.27
C PHE A 544 19.50 19.54 -12.11
N GLU A 545 19.99 18.39 -11.70
CA GLU A 545 20.97 18.28 -10.61
C GLU A 545 22.39 18.71 -11.01
N GLU A 546 22.73 18.57 -12.27
CA GLU A 546 23.98 19.12 -12.84
C GLU A 546 23.94 20.65 -12.92
N GLY A 547 22.76 21.25 -12.74
CA GLY A 547 22.59 22.70 -12.83
C GLY A 547 22.31 23.21 -14.24
N ASP A 548 22.18 22.33 -15.23
CA ASP A 548 21.81 22.67 -16.60
C ASP A 548 20.28 22.71 -16.75
N MET A 549 19.69 23.84 -16.34
CA MET A 549 18.22 24.00 -16.30
C MET A 549 17.58 24.00 -17.69
N ASP A 550 18.29 24.43 -18.73
CA ASP A 550 17.74 24.54 -20.09
C ASP A 550 17.64 23.15 -20.72
N THR A 551 18.69 22.33 -20.61
CA THR A 551 18.68 20.95 -21.09
C THR A 551 17.72 20.09 -20.25
N ALA A 552 17.65 20.32 -18.93
CA ALA A 552 16.67 19.67 -18.05
C ALA A 552 15.24 19.92 -18.55
N LEU A 553 14.86 21.19 -18.75
CA LEU A 553 13.54 21.56 -19.23
C LEU A 553 13.26 20.97 -20.62
N SER A 554 14.23 20.97 -21.53
CA SER A 554 14.07 20.38 -22.87
C SER A 554 13.73 18.89 -22.78
N SER A 555 14.42 18.12 -21.92
CA SER A 555 14.15 16.69 -21.72
C SER A 555 12.78 16.46 -21.11
N LEU A 556 12.41 17.25 -20.07
CA LEU A 556 11.10 17.14 -19.42
C LEU A 556 9.96 17.48 -20.38
N LEU A 557 10.09 18.49 -21.26
CA LEU A 557 9.07 18.82 -22.25
C LEU A 557 8.94 17.77 -23.35
N LYS A 558 10.00 17.03 -23.69
CA LYS A 558 9.90 15.85 -24.56
C LYS A 558 9.09 14.73 -23.88
N ALA A 559 9.32 14.49 -22.60
CA ALA A 559 8.52 13.53 -21.83
C ALA A 559 7.04 13.94 -21.81
N GLU A 560 6.73 15.25 -21.62
CA GLU A 560 5.38 15.80 -21.62
C GLU A 560 4.68 15.61 -22.97
N GLN A 561 5.38 15.81 -24.08
CA GLN A 561 4.84 15.59 -25.42
C GLN A 561 4.46 14.11 -25.68
N ALA A 562 5.24 13.19 -25.07
CA ALA A 562 5.02 11.75 -25.22
C ALA A 562 3.94 11.22 -24.29
N ASP A 563 3.94 11.66 -23.04
CA ASP A 563 2.94 11.31 -22.01
C ASP A 563 2.75 12.48 -21.03
N PRO A 564 1.72 13.32 -21.24
CA PRO A 564 1.43 14.46 -20.38
C PRO A 564 0.93 14.05 -18.97
N HIS A 565 0.60 12.78 -18.75
CA HIS A 565 0.12 12.26 -17.47
C HIS A 565 1.17 11.45 -16.72
N LEU A 566 2.41 11.43 -17.23
CA LEU A 566 3.50 10.69 -16.59
C LEU A 566 3.69 11.16 -15.14
N PRO A 567 3.67 10.25 -14.15
CA PRO A 567 3.90 10.58 -12.75
C PRO A 567 5.20 11.38 -12.55
N ASP A 568 5.18 12.35 -11.64
CA ASP A 568 6.29 13.23 -11.28
C ASP A 568 6.74 14.24 -12.36
N LEU A 569 6.28 14.13 -13.59
CA LEU A 569 6.75 14.98 -14.69
C LEU A 569 6.52 16.47 -14.42
N HIS A 570 5.28 16.86 -14.14
CA HIS A 570 4.93 18.27 -13.90
C HIS A 570 5.52 18.81 -12.61
N LEU A 571 5.75 17.94 -11.61
CA LEU A 571 6.52 18.30 -10.41
C LEU A 571 7.94 18.76 -10.79
N ARG A 572 8.65 17.96 -11.62
CA ARG A 572 10.02 18.29 -12.07
C ARG A 572 10.08 19.50 -12.99
N ILE A 573 9.08 19.67 -13.85
CA ILE A 573 8.93 20.89 -14.67
C ILE A 573 8.78 22.10 -13.75
N GLY A 574 7.92 22.05 -12.74
CA GLY A 574 7.70 23.11 -11.76
C GLY A 574 8.96 23.46 -10.97
N GLU A 575 9.70 22.48 -10.49
CA GLU A 575 10.98 22.65 -9.79
C GLU A 575 12.02 23.34 -10.70
N THR A 576 12.07 22.93 -11.97
CA THR A 576 13.00 23.52 -12.97
C THR A 576 12.66 24.98 -13.20
N TYR A 577 11.39 25.34 -13.37
CA TYR A 577 10.96 26.73 -13.49
C TYR A 577 11.24 27.55 -12.21
N LEU A 578 11.08 26.98 -11.02
CA LEU A 578 11.46 27.65 -9.77
C LEU A 578 12.95 27.99 -9.71
N ARG A 579 13.82 27.10 -10.20
CA ARG A 579 15.28 27.33 -10.31
C ARG A 579 15.59 28.43 -11.32
N GLN A 580 14.88 28.47 -12.44
CA GLN A 580 14.98 29.55 -13.45
C GLN A 580 14.31 30.86 -12.99
N LYS A 581 13.71 30.93 -11.79
CA LYS A 581 12.95 32.07 -11.24
C LYS A 581 11.68 32.40 -12.04
N ARG A 582 11.19 31.49 -12.85
CA ARG A 582 9.94 31.59 -13.62
C ARG A 582 8.75 31.15 -12.76
N VAL A 583 8.45 31.95 -11.71
CA VAL A 583 7.48 31.56 -10.68
C VAL A 583 6.07 31.29 -11.22
N PRO A 584 5.49 32.11 -12.15
CA PRO A 584 4.16 31.82 -12.70
C PRO A 584 4.11 30.51 -13.51
N ASP A 585 5.20 30.17 -14.21
CA ASP A 585 5.28 28.91 -14.97
C ASP A 585 5.37 27.72 -14.02
N ALA A 586 6.15 27.87 -12.95
CA ALA A 586 6.24 26.84 -11.90
C ALA A 586 4.90 26.57 -11.23
N GLU A 587 4.15 27.62 -10.91
CA GLU A 587 2.82 27.50 -10.30
C GLU A 587 1.88 26.71 -11.20
N ARG A 588 1.81 27.03 -12.52
CA ARG A 588 1.02 26.24 -13.46
C ARG A 588 1.44 24.79 -13.54
N ALA A 589 2.73 24.50 -13.53
CA ALA A 589 3.24 23.14 -13.57
C ALA A 589 2.85 22.35 -12.30
N PHE A 590 2.96 22.94 -11.10
CA PHE A 590 2.53 22.29 -9.87
C PHE A 590 1.01 22.13 -9.81
N GLN A 591 0.22 23.08 -10.29
CA GLN A 591 -1.23 22.94 -10.42
C GLN A 591 -1.56 21.78 -11.34
N ARG A 592 -0.86 21.66 -12.49
CA ARG A 592 -1.03 20.53 -13.41
C ARG A 592 -0.67 19.18 -12.74
N ALA A 593 0.40 19.15 -11.91
CA ALA A 593 0.73 17.96 -11.13
C ALA A 593 -0.41 17.56 -10.19
N LEU A 594 -1.08 18.53 -9.53
CA LEU A 594 -2.22 18.27 -8.65
C LEU A 594 -3.51 17.93 -9.40
N GLU A 595 -3.71 18.46 -10.61
CA GLU A 595 -4.81 18.02 -11.48
C GLU A 595 -4.68 16.53 -11.87
N ILE A 596 -3.44 16.06 -12.02
CA ILE A 596 -3.13 14.65 -12.31
C ILE A 596 -3.28 13.82 -11.04
N ASP A 597 -2.61 14.21 -9.96
CA ASP A 597 -2.67 13.52 -8.67
C ASP A 597 -2.75 14.54 -7.53
N GLY A 598 -3.97 14.72 -7.00
CA GLY A 598 -4.23 15.69 -5.92
C GLY A 598 -3.57 15.36 -4.57
N ASP A 599 -3.03 14.14 -4.41
CA ASP A 599 -2.38 13.69 -3.18
C ASP A 599 -0.84 13.82 -3.21
N ARG A 600 -0.30 14.63 -4.14
CA ARG A 600 1.14 14.87 -4.25
C ARG A 600 1.61 15.93 -3.26
N ALA A 601 2.14 15.50 -2.12
CA ALA A 601 2.67 16.39 -1.09
C ALA A 601 3.74 17.34 -1.63
N GLU A 602 4.62 16.86 -2.52
CA GLU A 602 5.70 17.66 -3.11
C GLU A 602 5.16 18.76 -4.05
N ALA A 603 4.04 18.52 -4.74
CA ALA A 603 3.42 19.54 -5.59
C ALA A 603 2.79 20.65 -4.74
N HIS A 604 2.10 20.30 -3.65
CA HIS A 604 1.66 21.28 -2.67
C HIS A 604 2.83 22.06 -2.05
N LEU A 605 3.94 21.40 -1.73
CA LEU A 605 5.14 22.08 -1.26
C LEU A 605 5.69 23.06 -2.32
N GLY A 606 5.70 22.65 -3.58
CA GLY A 606 6.10 23.50 -4.70
C GLY A 606 5.24 24.76 -4.83
N LEU A 607 3.90 24.62 -4.70
CA LEU A 607 2.96 25.73 -4.67
C LEU A 607 3.18 26.65 -3.46
N ALA A 608 3.40 26.09 -2.27
CA ALA A 608 3.72 26.88 -1.09
C ALA A 608 4.96 27.77 -1.31
N VAL A 609 6.01 27.21 -1.94
CA VAL A 609 7.22 27.97 -2.29
C VAL A 609 6.93 29.03 -3.35
N ALA A 610 6.12 28.73 -4.37
CA ALA A 610 5.74 29.69 -5.40
C ALA A 610 4.94 30.87 -4.81
N CYS A 611 3.94 30.57 -3.98
CA CYS A 611 3.15 31.58 -3.26
C CYS A 611 4.01 32.45 -2.34
N LEU A 612 4.94 31.86 -1.56
CA LEU A 612 5.87 32.62 -0.72
C LEU A 612 6.75 33.59 -1.50
N ARG A 613 7.17 33.22 -2.71
CA ARG A 613 7.95 34.11 -3.61
C ARG A 613 7.11 35.26 -4.14
N GLN A 614 5.80 35.07 -4.24
CA GLN A 614 4.82 36.09 -4.66
C GLN A 614 4.22 36.86 -3.47
N ARG A 615 4.64 36.57 -2.22
CA ARG A 615 4.11 37.15 -0.98
C ARG A 615 2.65 36.82 -0.67
N ARG A 616 2.09 35.78 -1.28
CA ARG A 616 0.77 35.22 -1.00
C ARG A 616 0.89 34.24 0.18
N ASN A 617 1.00 34.80 1.40
CA ASN A 617 1.40 34.04 2.58
C ASN A 617 0.30 33.11 3.10
N GLU A 618 -0.98 33.51 3.01
CA GLU A 618 -2.13 32.69 3.38
C GLU A 618 -2.20 31.43 2.54
N GLU A 619 -2.21 31.54 1.22
CA GLU A 619 -2.22 30.42 0.30
C GLU A 619 -0.97 29.54 0.47
N ALA A 620 0.17 30.14 0.76
CA ALA A 620 1.39 29.39 1.06
C ALA A 620 1.25 28.54 2.33
N ALA A 621 0.58 29.08 3.37
CA ALA A 621 0.32 28.31 4.59
C ALA A 621 -0.65 27.17 4.35
N GLU A 622 -1.70 27.38 3.57
CA GLU A 622 -2.67 26.35 3.18
C GLU A 622 -2.00 25.19 2.43
N HIS A 623 -1.26 25.52 1.38
CA HIS A 623 -0.54 24.49 0.61
C HIS A 623 0.54 23.78 1.44
N ALA A 624 1.29 24.48 2.28
CA ALA A 624 2.27 23.85 3.16
C ALA A 624 1.59 22.92 4.19
N LEU A 625 0.42 23.32 4.71
CA LEU A 625 -0.36 22.49 5.63
C LEU A 625 -0.88 21.22 4.94
N LEU A 626 -1.40 21.35 3.71
CA LEU A 626 -1.80 20.18 2.90
C LEU A 626 -0.61 19.25 2.64
N ALA A 627 0.56 19.80 2.28
CA ALA A 627 1.76 19.01 2.05
C ALA A 627 2.17 18.18 3.27
N VAL A 628 2.22 18.79 4.46
CA VAL A 628 2.59 18.06 5.69
C VAL A 628 1.46 17.16 6.20
N GLY A 629 0.22 17.43 5.82
CA GLY A 629 -0.93 16.55 6.08
C GLY A 629 -0.88 15.27 5.27
N LEU A 630 -0.50 15.35 4.00
CA LEU A 630 -0.31 14.20 3.11
C LEU A 630 0.96 13.42 3.48
N GLN A 631 2.07 14.12 3.72
CA GLN A 631 3.35 13.53 4.09
C GLN A 631 3.93 14.22 5.32
N HIS A 632 3.68 13.67 6.51
CA HIS A 632 4.15 14.27 7.76
C HIS A 632 5.69 14.40 7.81
N PHE A 633 6.42 13.38 7.33
CA PHE A 633 7.89 13.39 7.27
C PHE A 633 8.43 14.18 6.07
N LEU A 634 8.02 15.43 5.99
CA LEU A 634 8.43 16.38 4.96
C LEU A 634 9.09 17.60 5.63
N PRO A 635 10.38 17.53 5.99
CA PRO A 635 11.04 18.60 6.77
C PRO A 635 10.97 19.97 6.11
N LEU A 636 11.06 20.06 4.77
CA LEU A 636 10.90 21.31 4.04
C LEU A 636 9.45 21.79 4.04
N GLY A 637 8.46 20.89 4.09
CA GLY A 637 7.04 21.25 4.25
C GLY A 637 6.82 22.02 5.55
N HIS A 638 7.27 21.46 6.68
CA HIS A 638 7.22 22.12 7.99
C HIS A 638 8.02 23.43 8.01
N PHE A 639 9.17 23.46 7.34
CA PHE A 639 9.97 24.68 7.24
C PHE A 639 9.21 25.80 6.51
N TYR A 640 8.63 25.54 5.34
CA TYR A 640 7.91 26.56 4.57
C TYR A 640 6.57 26.92 5.22
N LEU A 641 5.90 25.99 5.92
CA LEU A 641 4.79 26.30 6.79
C LEU A 641 5.20 27.30 7.88
N GLY A 642 6.32 27.06 8.54
CA GLY A 642 6.90 27.98 9.52
C GLY A 642 7.19 29.38 8.92
N VAL A 643 7.72 29.44 7.71
CA VAL A 643 7.97 30.72 7.00
C VAL A 643 6.67 31.48 6.72
N ALA A 644 5.63 30.77 6.22
CA ALA A 644 4.33 31.38 5.94
C ALA A 644 3.68 31.91 7.22
N LEU A 645 3.61 31.09 8.26
CA LEU A 645 3.05 31.46 9.57
C LEU A 645 3.80 32.64 10.24
N ALA A 646 5.12 32.66 10.14
CA ALA A 646 5.93 33.76 10.66
C ALA A 646 5.62 35.10 9.95
N ARG A 647 5.42 35.06 8.62
CA ARG A 647 5.05 36.24 7.83
C ARG A 647 3.62 36.71 8.10
N LEU A 648 2.74 35.80 8.50
CA LEU A 648 1.36 36.11 8.94
C LEU A 648 1.28 36.55 10.38
N GLY A 649 2.39 36.53 11.14
CA GLY A 649 2.43 36.95 12.53
C GLY A 649 2.11 35.86 13.55
N HIS A 650 1.84 34.62 13.13
CA HIS A 650 1.56 33.46 14.00
C HIS A 650 2.84 32.85 14.57
N ARG A 651 3.51 33.57 15.47
CA ARG A 651 4.88 33.26 15.93
C ARG A 651 5.03 31.93 16.63
N GLU A 652 4.15 31.59 17.56
CA GLU A 652 4.19 30.33 18.31
C GLU A 652 4.05 29.11 17.37
N ARG A 653 3.04 29.18 16.47
CA ARG A 653 2.84 28.12 15.46
C ARG A 653 4.01 28.02 14.48
N ALA A 654 4.60 29.16 14.11
CA ALA A 654 5.78 29.19 13.26
C ALA A 654 6.99 28.56 13.96
N ALA A 655 7.22 28.85 15.25
CA ALA A 655 8.29 28.24 16.02
C ALA A 655 8.12 26.72 16.11
N LEU A 656 6.91 26.25 16.41
CA LEU A 656 6.59 24.81 16.43
C LEU A 656 6.87 24.14 15.08
N ALA A 657 6.46 24.75 13.97
CA ALA A 657 6.70 24.22 12.64
C ALA A 657 8.22 24.12 12.33
N PHE A 658 9.02 25.13 12.69
CA PHE A 658 10.46 25.09 12.52
C PHE A 658 11.14 24.05 13.43
N GLU A 659 10.69 23.91 14.68
CA GLU A 659 11.20 22.88 15.61
C GLU A 659 10.88 21.49 15.08
N THR A 660 9.66 21.25 14.59
CA THR A 660 9.26 20.01 13.94
C THR A 660 10.14 19.71 12.72
N SER A 661 10.40 20.72 11.88
CA SER A 661 11.33 20.56 10.75
C SER A 661 12.74 20.15 11.21
N LEU A 662 13.25 20.71 12.30
CA LEU A 662 14.58 20.39 12.85
C LEU A 662 14.66 19.03 13.53
N THR A 663 13.57 18.49 14.07
CA THR A 663 13.55 17.09 14.57
C THR A 663 13.81 16.09 13.45
N MET A 664 13.35 16.41 12.24
CA MET A 664 13.53 15.58 11.03
C MET A 664 14.84 15.89 10.29
N LEU A 665 15.22 17.15 10.22
CA LEU A 665 16.41 17.62 9.51
C LEU A 665 17.20 18.62 10.39
N PRO A 666 17.97 18.12 11.38
CA PRO A 666 18.73 18.98 12.31
C PRO A 666 19.73 19.92 11.64
N GLY A 667 20.14 19.58 10.41
CA GLY A 667 21.08 20.36 9.62
C GLY A 667 20.48 21.55 8.85
N LEU A 668 19.19 21.86 8.99
CA LEU A 668 18.54 22.93 8.23
C LEU A 668 18.88 24.32 8.80
N ILE A 669 19.98 24.88 8.30
CA ILE A 669 20.54 26.17 8.75
C ILE A 669 19.49 27.29 8.74
N ALA A 670 18.62 27.32 7.74
CA ALA A 670 17.60 28.36 7.59
C ALA A 670 16.58 28.33 8.74
N ALA A 671 16.19 27.16 9.25
CA ALA A 671 15.26 27.03 10.35
C ALA A 671 15.85 27.60 11.65
N HIS A 672 17.13 27.34 11.95
CA HIS A 672 17.83 27.95 13.09
C HIS A 672 17.89 29.48 13.01
N ARG A 673 18.04 30.05 11.82
CA ARG A 673 17.99 31.50 11.62
C ARG A 673 16.61 32.09 11.96
N TRP A 674 15.54 31.42 11.50
CA TRP A 674 14.18 31.87 11.77
C TRP A 674 13.82 31.76 13.25
N LEU A 675 14.15 30.63 13.91
CA LEU A 675 13.92 30.46 15.34
C LEU A 675 14.67 31.50 16.19
N ALA A 676 15.94 31.77 15.84
CA ALA A 676 16.69 32.83 16.53
C ALA A 676 16.00 34.18 16.40
N ALA A 677 15.40 34.51 15.27
CA ALA A 677 14.68 35.78 15.08
C ALA A 677 13.33 35.78 15.82
N LEU A 678 12.58 34.71 15.80
CA LEU A 678 11.28 34.60 16.49
C LEU A 678 11.45 34.69 18.01
N TYR A 679 12.41 33.99 18.60
CA TYR A 679 12.68 33.99 20.03
C TYR A 679 13.38 35.26 20.54
N MET A 680 13.87 36.16 19.65
CA MET A 680 14.39 37.47 20.00
C MET A 680 13.29 38.56 20.14
N HIS A 681 12.03 38.19 19.91
CA HIS A 681 10.95 39.20 19.91
C HIS A 681 10.74 39.82 21.29
N PRO A 682 10.63 41.18 21.41
CA PRO A 682 10.34 41.84 22.67
C PRO A 682 8.91 41.51 23.15
N GLY A 683 8.79 40.94 24.33
CA GLY A 683 7.51 40.70 24.99
C GLY A 683 7.16 39.24 25.21
N ASP A 684 7.31 38.40 24.20
CA ASP A 684 6.98 36.95 24.21
C ASP A 684 8.17 36.04 23.82
N GLY A 685 9.35 36.63 23.68
CA GLY A 685 10.55 35.91 23.27
C GLY A 685 11.22 35.12 24.40
N ASP A 686 12.05 34.13 23.98
CA ASP A 686 12.93 33.34 24.86
C ASP A 686 14.40 33.63 24.48
N PRO A 687 15.09 34.51 25.23
CA PRO A 687 16.46 34.94 24.90
C PRO A 687 17.47 33.78 24.94
N GLU A 688 17.25 32.73 25.78
CA GLU A 688 18.13 31.57 25.84
C GLU A 688 18.00 30.74 24.60
N LYS A 689 16.77 30.42 24.20
CA LYS A 689 16.51 29.70 22.94
C LYS A 689 17.03 30.51 21.75
N ALA A 690 16.81 31.81 21.72
CA ALA A 690 17.33 32.68 20.66
C ALA A 690 18.85 32.60 20.56
N ALA A 691 19.58 32.73 21.69
CA ALA A 691 21.02 32.65 21.75
C ALA A 691 21.56 31.26 21.28
N ARG A 692 20.88 30.20 21.73
CA ARG A 692 21.20 28.79 21.31
C ARG A 692 21.09 28.62 19.81
N HIS A 693 19.93 28.97 19.20
CA HIS A 693 19.72 28.82 17.76
C HIS A 693 20.64 29.73 16.94
N ARG A 694 20.92 30.93 17.41
CA ARG A 694 21.90 31.85 16.79
C ARG A 694 23.31 31.27 16.79
N SER A 695 23.74 30.67 17.90
CA SER A 695 25.04 30.00 18.01
C SER A 695 25.18 28.86 16.99
N ILE A 696 24.17 27.96 16.92
CA ILE A 696 24.15 26.85 15.98
C ILE A 696 24.17 27.37 14.54
N TYR A 697 23.35 28.36 14.19
CA TYR A 697 23.33 29.00 12.88
C TYR A 697 24.72 29.51 12.47
N LEU A 698 25.40 30.25 13.35
CA LEU A 698 26.71 30.83 13.06
C LEU A 698 27.79 29.73 12.90
N GLN A 699 27.75 28.67 13.73
CA GLN A 699 28.66 27.56 13.65
C GLN A 699 28.49 26.78 12.33
N MET A 700 27.27 26.46 11.96
CA MET A 700 26.97 25.73 10.70
C MET A 700 27.34 26.56 9.47
N ARG A 701 27.04 27.88 9.49
CA ARG A 701 27.43 28.78 8.40
C ARG A 701 28.95 28.84 8.22
N ARG A 702 29.72 28.89 9.31
CA ARG A 702 31.22 28.87 9.25
C ARG A 702 31.74 27.56 8.66
N ARG A 703 31.14 26.41 9.06
CA ARG A 703 31.53 25.10 8.51
C ARG A 703 31.27 25.02 7.00
N ARG A 704 30.12 25.53 6.55
CA ARG A 704 29.77 25.55 5.13
C ARG A 704 30.73 26.45 4.32
N GLN A 705 31.01 27.63 4.81
CA GLN A 705 31.96 28.54 4.16
C GLN A 705 33.39 27.95 4.04
N LYS A 706 33.84 27.17 5.05
CA LYS A 706 35.14 26.46 4.99
C LYS A 706 35.13 25.31 3.98
N ALA A 707 34.00 24.62 3.80
CA ALA A 707 33.87 23.54 2.80
C ALA A 707 33.76 24.06 1.36
N GLU A 708 33.24 25.29 1.17
CA GLU A 708 33.08 25.94 -0.13
C GLU A 708 34.32 26.80 -0.55
N ALA A 709 35.32 26.98 0.33
CA ALA A 709 36.55 27.68 0.01
C ALA A 709 37.43 26.80 -0.90
N PRO A 710 37.89 27.32 -2.05
CA PRO A 710 38.82 26.59 -2.90
C PRO A 710 40.11 26.25 -2.14
N ALA A 711 40.62 25.01 -2.31
CA ALA A 711 41.85 24.52 -1.68
C ALA A 711 43.09 25.26 -2.19
#